data_f9dbeb645201f910ab4086b1c15bd93d
#
_entry.id   f9dbeb645201f910ab4086b1c15bd93d
#
_cell.length_a   1.000
_cell.length_b   1.000
_cell.length_c   1.000
_cell.angle_alpha   90.00
_cell.angle_beta   90.00
_cell.angle_gamma   90.00
#
_symmetry.space_group_name_H-M   'P 1'
#
loop_
_entity.id
_entity.type
_entity.pdbx_description
1 polymer ?
#
loop_
_entity_poly.entity_id
_entity_poly.type
_entity_poly.pdbx_seq_one_letter_code
_entity_poly.pdbx_strand_id
1 'polypeptide(L)'
;MRLLEIRVFWILFLLICRSGFSLVDDSNNKFRQRKATDDELGYPDMDEDASLNTQCPRNLELRWQTEVSSSIYATPLIADINSDGKLDIVVPSFLHYLEVLEGSDGDKMPGWPAFHQSTVHSSPLLYDIDKDGVREIALATYNGEVLFFRVSGYLMTDKLEVPRRKVRKDWHVGLHPDPVDRSHPDVDDDLLIQEAAKMNAVKQTNKTIPETNLTEPTPVGNHSIKVNLSDAVDEKKTNGNQTEDTIKLPTSVDNPSGNTGSVGSNETHTKTSSGRRLLEDDTSKGSQEGSSDSKENAKEATVENDQGLEADADSSFDLFRDSDELADEYNYDYDDYVDESMWGDEEWMEGQHEKLEDYVNIDSHILSTPVIADIDNDGVSEMIVAVSYFFDHEYYDNPEHMKELGDIDIGKYVAGGIVVFNLDTKQVKWTKDLDLSTDTSNFHAHIYSSPNVVDLDGDGNLDILVGTSFGLFYVLDHHGNVREKFPLEMAEIQSAVIAADINDDGKIELVTTDTHGNVVAWTAQGKLIWEAHVKSLIPQGPAVGDVDGDGHTDVVIPTLSGNIYVLSGKDGSAVRPYPYRTHGRVMNQVLLVDLSKRGEKSKGLTIVTTSFDGYLYLIDGPTSCADVVDIGETSYSMVLADNVDGGDDLDLIVTTMNGNVFCFSTPAPHHPLKAWRSNNQGRNNVANRCNREGVYVTHLSRAFRDEEGKSFWVEIEIVDKHRYPSGFQAPYNVTTTLLVPGNYQGERRIKQSQIFERPGKYRIKLPTVGVRTTGTVVVEMVDKNGLYFSDDFSLTFHMYYYKLLKWLLVIPMLGMFAVLVIFRPQEAIPLPSFSRNTDL
;
A
#
# COMPACT_ATOMS: atom_id res chain seq x y z
N MET A 1 -19.46 -76.33 1.12
CA MET A 1 -19.96 -75.64 -0.08
C MET A 1 -20.22 -74.14 0.15
N ARG A 2 -20.94 -73.68 1.16
CA ARG A 2 -21.29 -72.27 1.32
C ARG A 2 -20.08 -71.27 1.56
N LEU A 3 -18.97 -71.76 2.16
CA LEU A 3 -17.76 -70.93 2.38
C LEU A 3 -16.93 -70.76 1.10
N LEU A 4 -17.03 -71.65 0.16
CA LEU A 4 -16.36 -71.56 -1.15
C LEU A 4 -17.07 -70.53 -2.08
N GLU A 5 -18.40 -70.49 -2.02
CA GLU A 5 -19.19 -69.56 -2.83
C GLU A 5 -19.04 -68.11 -2.35
N ILE A 6 -18.89 -67.87 -1.04
CA ILE A 6 -18.64 -66.53 -0.50
C ILE A 6 -17.22 -66.04 -0.93
N ARG A 7 -16.22 -66.90 -0.90
CA ARG A 7 -14.86 -66.50 -1.35
C ARG A 7 -14.78 -66.26 -2.85
N VAL A 8 -15.51 -67.00 -3.66
CA VAL A 8 -15.62 -66.76 -5.11
C VAL A 8 -16.37 -65.47 -5.40
N PHE A 9 -17.43 -65.17 -4.65
CA PHE A 9 -18.16 -63.91 -4.77
C PHE A 9 -17.30 -62.70 -4.42
N TRP A 10 -16.52 -62.75 -3.34
CA TRP A 10 -15.61 -61.68 -2.97
C TRP A 10 -14.42 -61.52 -3.96
N ILE A 11 -13.95 -62.58 -4.53
CA ILE A 11 -12.89 -62.50 -5.56
C ILE A 11 -13.47 -61.95 -6.87
N LEU A 12 -14.69 -62.32 -7.25
CA LEU A 12 -15.38 -61.73 -8.40
C LEU A 12 -15.74 -60.23 -8.17
N PHE A 13 -16.12 -59.88 -6.96
CA PHE A 13 -16.43 -58.50 -6.59
C PHE A 13 -15.18 -57.63 -6.62
N LEU A 14 -14.03 -58.12 -6.10
CA LEU A 14 -12.74 -57.44 -6.20
C LEU A 14 -12.22 -57.36 -7.64
N LEU A 15 -12.48 -58.34 -8.49
CA LEU A 15 -12.15 -58.28 -9.93
C LEU A 15 -13.04 -57.29 -10.68
N ILE A 16 -14.31 -57.18 -10.35
CA ILE A 16 -15.25 -56.20 -10.94
C ILE A 16 -14.92 -54.79 -10.46
N CYS A 17 -14.56 -54.61 -9.16
CA CYS A 17 -14.08 -53.34 -8.69
C CYS A 17 -12.74 -52.91 -9.37
N ARG A 18 -11.85 -53.87 -9.66
CA ARG A 18 -10.60 -53.58 -10.39
C ARG A 18 -10.78 -53.26 -11.85
N SER A 19 -11.79 -53.87 -12.51
CA SER A 19 -12.10 -53.54 -13.91
C SER A 19 -12.97 -52.30 -14.07
N GLY A 20 -13.68 -51.87 -13.00
CA GLY A 20 -14.35 -50.54 -12.96
C GLY A 20 -13.44 -49.36 -12.86
N PHE A 21 -12.26 -49.55 -12.24
CA PHE A 21 -11.26 -48.47 -12.13
C PHE A 21 -10.44 -48.27 -13.40
N SER A 22 -10.35 -49.24 -14.30
CA SER A 22 -9.55 -49.07 -15.54
C SER A 22 -10.30 -48.41 -16.69
N LEU A 23 -11.61 -48.25 -16.57
CA LEU A 23 -12.45 -47.52 -17.56
C LEU A 23 -12.59 -46.01 -17.26
N VAL A 24 -12.16 -45.60 -16.07
CA VAL A 24 -12.11 -44.17 -15.70
C VAL A 24 -10.78 -43.54 -16.10
N ASP A 25 -9.73 -44.36 -16.29
CA ASP A 25 -8.38 -43.89 -16.61
C ASP A 25 -8.20 -43.40 -18.06
N ASP A 26 -9.01 -43.89 -19.02
CA ASP A 26 -8.87 -43.42 -20.42
C ASP A 26 -9.54 -42.06 -20.70
N SER A 27 -10.50 -41.67 -19.88
CA SER A 27 -11.08 -40.32 -19.96
C SER A 27 -10.22 -39.30 -19.19
N ASN A 28 -9.56 -39.73 -18.15
CA ASN A 28 -8.63 -38.90 -17.38
C ASN A 28 -7.30 -38.63 -18.11
N ASN A 29 -6.88 -39.54 -19.01
CA ASN A 29 -5.66 -39.28 -19.81
C ASN A 29 -5.84 -38.12 -20.82
N LYS A 30 -7.05 -37.89 -21.30
CA LYS A 30 -7.34 -36.70 -22.12
C LYS A 30 -7.38 -35.42 -21.28
N PHE A 31 -7.80 -35.51 -20.04
CA PHE A 31 -7.73 -34.39 -19.08
C PHE A 31 -6.33 -34.19 -18.51
N ARG A 32 -5.50 -35.23 -18.35
CA ARG A 32 -4.09 -35.11 -17.98
C ARG A 32 -3.26 -34.44 -19.06
N GLN A 33 -3.55 -34.65 -20.34
CA GLN A 33 -2.92 -33.89 -21.43
C GLN A 33 -3.35 -32.40 -21.45
N ARG A 34 -4.55 -32.09 -20.93
CA ARG A 34 -4.96 -30.70 -20.68
C ARG A 34 -4.36 -30.13 -19.40
N LYS A 35 -3.99 -30.96 -18.42
CA LYS A 35 -3.28 -30.52 -17.21
C LYS A 35 -1.84 -30.05 -17.50
N ALA A 36 -1.20 -30.56 -18.55
CA ALA A 36 0.09 -30.03 -19.00
C ALA A 36 -0.04 -28.58 -19.51
N THR A 37 -1.21 -28.22 -20.07
CA THR A 37 -1.54 -26.84 -20.43
C THR A 37 -1.95 -25.98 -19.22
N ASP A 38 -2.48 -26.58 -18.17
CA ASP A 38 -2.74 -25.87 -16.89
C ASP A 38 -1.44 -25.63 -16.14
N ASP A 39 -0.42 -26.49 -16.29
CA ASP A 39 0.95 -26.24 -15.82
C ASP A 39 1.62 -25.07 -16.55
N GLU A 40 1.32 -24.86 -17.84
CA GLU A 40 1.71 -23.65 -18.59
C GLU A 40 0.98 -22.40 -18.09
N LEU A 41 -0.24 -22.54 -17.56
CA LEU A 41 -1.02 -21.48 -16.90
C LEU A 41 -0.64 -21.29 -15.43
N GLY A 42 0.34 -22.04 -14.92
CA GLY A 42 0.91 -21.85 -13.60
C GLY A 42 0.14 -22.48 -12.43
N TYR A 43 -0.67 -23.53 -12.68
CA TYR A 43 -1.30 -24.31 -11.61
C TYR A 43 -0.42 -25.51 -11.23
N PRO A 44 0.18 -25.55 -10.03
CA PRO A 44 0.96 -26.70 -9.61
C PRO A 44 0.08 -27.94 -9.37
N ASP A 45 0.64 -29.13 -9.62
CA ASP A 45 0.00 -30.37 -9.17
C ASP A 45 -0.01 -30.38 -7.63
N MET A 46 -1.19 -30.50 -7.04
CA MET A 46 -1.34 -30.62 -5.58
C MET A 46 -0.82 -31.98 -5.15
N ASP A 47 0.19 -31.97 -4.31
CA ASP A 47 0.78 -33.20 -3.74
C ASP A 47 0.23 -33.38 -2.33
N GLU A 48 -0.57 -34.46 -2.12
CA GLU A 48 -1.21 -34.74 -0.82
C GLU A 48 -0.20 -35.07 0.29
N ASP A 49 1.06 -35.34 -0.06
CA ASP A 49 2.12 -35.71 0.89
C ASP A 49 3.06 -34.51 1.20
N ALA A 50 2.67 -33.29 0.90
CA ALA A 50 3.51 -32.10 1.07
C ALA A 50 4.02 -31.91 2.51
N SER A 51 3.16 -32.13 3.50
CA SER A 51 3.50 -31.99 4.92
C SER A 51 4.58 -32.96 5.40
N LEU A 52 4.84 -34.03 4.65
CA LEU A 52 5.89 -35.02 4.96
C LEU A 52 7.28 -34.57 4.51
N ASN A 53 7.39 -33.50 3.78
CA ASN A 53 8.64 -33.02 3.17
C ASN A 53 9.42 -32.01 4.03
N THR A 54 9.07 -31.85 5.31
CA THR A 54 9.87 -31.03 6.23
C THR A 54 11.27 -31.58 6.38
N GLN A 55 12.26 -30.84 5.90
CA GLN A 55 13.67 -31.24 5.92
C GLN A 55 14.45 -30.53 7.03
N CYS A 56 14.10 -29.30 7.36
CA CYS A 56 14.81 -28.44 8.30
C CYS A 56 13.86 -27.81 9.32
N PRO A 57 13.38 -28.56 10.34
CA PRO A 57 12.39 -28.05 11.28
C PRO A 57 12.91 -26.84 12.05
N ARG A 58 12.15 -25.76 12.03
CA ARG A 58 12.42 -24.51 12.76
C ARG A 58 11.82 -24.51 14.14
N ASN A 59 10.94 -25.51 14.45
CA ASN A 59 10.24 -25.65 15.74
C ASN A 59 9.35 -24.43 16.06
N LEU A 60 8.46 -24.10 15.15
CA LEU A 60 7.42 -23.13 15.41
C LEU A 60 6.46 -23.63 16.49
N GLU A 61 6.03 -22.74 17.36
CA GLU A 61 5.05 -23.01 18.41
C GLU A 61 3.82 -22.12 18.17
N LEU A 62 2.65 -22.72 17.96
CA LEU A 62 1.40 -21.99 17.91
C LEU A 62 1.08 -21.42 19.30
N ARG A 63 1.01 -20.09 19.41
CA ARG A 63 0.66 -19.40 20.66
C ARG A 63 -0.84 -19.29 20.83
N TRP A 64 -1.49 -18.71 19.82
CA TRP A 64 -2.93 -18.55 19.80
C TRP A 64 -3.46 -18.51 18.37
N GLN A 65 -4.76 -18.74 18.25
CA GLN A 65 -5.53 -18.63 17.03
C GLN A 65 -6.86 -17.96 17.35
N THR A 66 -7.25 -16.98 16.53
CA THR A 66 -8.50 -16.24 16.71
C THR A 66 -9.23 -16.13 15.38
N GLU A 67 -10.55 -16.33 15.40
CA GLU A 67 -11.41 -16.18 14.24
C GLU A 67 -11.99 -14.74 14.20
N VAL A 68 -11.88 -14.09 13.06
CA VAL A 68 -12.48 -12.78 12.77
C VAL A 68 -13.75 -12.95 11.94
N SER A 69 -14.48 -11.86 11.74
CA SER A 69 -15.85 -11.90 11.22
C SER A 69 -15.96 -12.28 9.73
N SER A 70 -14.89 -12.15 8.94
CA SER A 70 -14.90 -12.42 7.50
C SER A 70 -13.50 -12.78 6.99
N SER A 71 -13.43 -13.18 5.74
CA SER A 71 -12.18 -13.46 5.01
C SER A 71 -11.19 -12.30 5.09
N ILE A 72 -9.89 -12.63 5.08
CA ILE A 72 -8.82 -11.63 5.11
C ILE A 72 -8.03 -11.72 3.81
N TYR A 73 -8.05 -10.65 3.02
CA TYR A 73 -7.28 -10.55 1.78
C TYR A 73 -6.12 -9.56 1.91
N ALA A 74 -6.36 -8.45 2.58
CA ALA A 74 -5.34 -7.43 2.80
C ALA A 74 -4.43 -7.80 3.98
N THR A 75 -3.19 -7.32 3.95
CA THR A 75 -2.22 -7.56 5.01
C THR A 75 -2.61 -6.79 6.27
N PRO A 76 -2.69 -7.43 7.44
CA PRO A 76 -2.98 -6.74 8.69
C PRO A 76 -1.85 -5.79 9.09
N LEU A 77 -2.08 -4.99 10.12
CA LEU A 77 -1.12 -4.05 10.67
C LEU A 77 -0.81 -4.43 12.12
N ILE A 78 0.48 -4.49 12.46
CA ILE A 78 0.94 -4.65 13.85
C ILE A 78 1.37 -3.28 14.38
N ALA A 79 0.72 -2.81 15.44
CA ALA A 79 1.07 -1.55 16.09
C ALA A 79 0.52 -1.47 17.51
N ASP A 80 1.15 -0.67 18.37
CA ASP A 80 0.59 -0.26 19.66
C ASP A 80 -0.39 0.92 19.40
N ILE A 81 -1.68 0.60 19.24
CA ILE A 81 -2.70 1.60 18.90
C ILE A 81 -3.22 2.35 20.12
N ASN A 82 -3.20 1.71 21.28
CA ASN A 82 -3.72 2.26 22.55
C ASN A 82 -2.63 2.94 23.40
N SER A 83 -1.38 2.91 22.97
CA SER A 83 -0.20 3.45 23.67
C SER A 83 0.03 2.83 25.05
N ASP A 84 -0.26 1.55 25.21
CA ASP A 84 -0.02 0.80 26.46
C ASP A 84 1.35 0.10 26.51
N GLY A 85 2.07 0.10 25.40
CA GLY A 85 3.39 -0.50 25.24
C GLY A 85 3.36 -1.96 24.79
N LYS A 86 2.20 -2.50 24.46
CA LYS A 86 2.02 -3.79 23.81
C LYS A 86 1.62 -3.61 22.37
N LEU A 87 1.89 -4.59 21.56
CA LEU A 87 1.51 -4.56 20.16
C LEU A 87 0.13 -5.19 19.97
N ASP A 88 -0.70 -4.53 19.18
CA ASP A 88 -2.00 -4.98 18.75
C ASP A 88 -1.96 -5.35 17.27
N ILE A 89 -2.92 -6.17 16.82
CA ILE A 89 -3.05 -6.58 15.43
C ILE A 89 -4.35 -6.04 14.87
N VAL A 90 -4.24 -5.12 13.93
CA VAL A 90 -5.38 -4.53 13.21
C VAL A 90 -5.66 -5.37 11.97
N VAL A 91 -6.79 -6.05 11.95
CA VAL A 91 -7.18 -7.00 10.92
C VAL A 91 -8.30 -6.43 10.05
N PRO A 92 -8.04 -6.12 8.77
CA PRO A 92 -9.06 -5.67 7.85
C PRO A 92 -9.82 -6.89 7.30
N SER A 93 -10.99 -7.15 7.83
CA SER A 93 -11.89 -8.15 7.26
C SER A 93 -12.40 -7.66 5.89
N PHE A 94 -12.51 -8.56 4.93
CA PHE A 94 -12.93 -8.21 3.57
C PHE A 94 -14.32 -7.57 3.54
N LEU A 95 -15.25 -8.10 4.34
CA LEU A 95 -16.63 -7.62 4.42
C LEU A 95 -16.88 -6.91 5.76
N HIS A 96 -17.24 -5.64 5.70
CA HIS A 96 -17.95 -4.87 6.72
C HIS A 96 -17.26 -4.63 8.07
N TYR A 97 -16.17 -5.31 8.41
CA TYR A 97 -15.62 -5.19 9.76
C TYR A 97 -14.12 -4.93 9.74
N LEU A 98 -13.70 -3.99 10.57
CA LEU A 98 -12.32 -3.82 10.97
C LEU A 98 -12.19 -4.34 12.41
N GLU A 99 -11.28 -5.25 12.64
CA GLU A 99 -11.07 -5.88 13.94
C GLU A 99 -9.69 -5.53 14.51
N VAL A 100 -9.61 -5.49 15.82
CA VAL A 100 -8.34 -5.32 16.53
C VAL A 100 -8.21 -6.40 17.59
N LEU A 101 -7.08 -7.11 17.54
CA LEU A 101 -6.75 -8.18 18.47
C LEU A 101 -5.57 -7.75 19.34
N GLU A 102 -5.62 -8.07 20.64
CA GLU A 102 -4.46 -7.95 21.51
C GLU A 102 -3.41 -8.98 21.09
N GLY A 103 -2.17 -8.55 20.84
CA GLY A 103 -1.11 -9.45 20.38
C GLY A 103 -0.74 -10.53 21.36
N SER A 104 -0.95 -10.30 22.67
CA SER A 104 -0.54 -11.21 23.75
C SER A 104 -1.28 -12.55 23.74
N ASP A 105 -2.55 -12.56 23.41
CA ASP A 105 -3.44 -13.72 23.53
C ASP A 105 -4.45 -13.86 22.40
N GLY A 106 -4.50 -12.88 21.49
CA GLY A 106 -5.42 -12.84 20.36
C GLY A 106 -6.84 -12.47 20.73
N ASP A 107 -7.10 -11.99 21.94
CA ASP A 107 -8.43 -11.54 22.34
C ASP A 107 -8.83 -10.27 21.60
N LYS A 108 -10.13 -10.14 21.30
CA LYS A 108 -10.67 -8.94 20.63
C LYS A 108 -10.63 -7.74 21.57
N MET A 109 -10.02 -6.65 21.12
CA MET A 109 -9.91 -5.43 21.89
C MET A 109 -11.29 -4.81 22.18
N PRO A 110 -11.51 -4.24 23.39
CA PRO A 110 -12.76 -3.58 23.73
C PRO A 110 -13.12 -2.42 22.78
N GLY A 111 -14.35 -2.42 22.27
CA GLY A 111 -14.84 -1.44 21.28
C GLY A 111 -14.78 -1.93 19.85
N TRP A 112 -14.15 -3.06 19.60
CA TRP A 112 -14.05 -3.71 18.29
C TRP A 112 -14.93 -4.97 18.21
N PRO A 113 -15.42 -5.36 17.04
CA PRO A 113 -15.12 -4.83 15.70
C PRO A 113 -15.84 -3.51 15.40
N ALA A 114 -15.24 -2.69 14.53
CA ALA A 114 -15.85 -1.51 13.94
C ALA A 114 -16.49 -1.85 12.59
N PHE A 115 -17.65 -1.25 12.31
CA PHE A 115 -18.40 -1.51 11.08
C PHE A 115 -18.09 -0.49 9.98
N HIS A 116 -17.99 -0.95 8.74
CA HIS A 116 -17.96 -0.12 7.53
C HIS A 116 -18.84 -0.73 6.43
N GLN A 117 -19.23 0.06 5.42
CA GLN A 117 -20.25 -0.36 4.45
C GLN A 117 -19.69 -1.10 3.22
N SER A 118 -18.41 -0.93 2.92
CA SER A 118 -17.80 -1.39 1.68
C SER A 118 -16.80 -2.53 1.92
N THR A 119 -16.44 -3.25 0.87
CA THR A 119 -15.35 -4.22 0.90
C THR A 119 -13.99 -3.54 1.03
N VAL A 120 -12.99 -4.27 1.51
CA VAL A 120 -11.64 -3.77 1.75
C VAL A 120 -10.60 -4.62 1.05
N HIS A 121 -9.78 -3.96 0.23
CA HIS A 121 -8.65 -4.55 -0.47
C HIS A 121 -7.30 -3.99 0.02
N SER A 122 -7.34 -2.94 0.83
CA SER A 122 -6.17 -2.22 1.31
C SER A 122 -5.77 -2.60 2.73
N SER A 123 -4.48 -2.52 3.03
CA SER A 123 -3.97 -2.66 4.39
C SER A 123 -4.25 -1.40 5.21
N PRO A 124 -4.54 -1.53 6.52
CA PRO A 124 -4.74 -0.39 7.40
C PRO A 124 -3.46 0.43 7.56
N LEU A 125 -3.62 1.74 7.73
CA LEU A 125 -2.53 2.69 7.99
C LEU A 125 -2.79 3.44 9.29
N LEU A 126 -1.77 4.04 9.87
CA LEU A 126 -1.89 4.86 11.08
C LEU A 126 -1.54 6.31 10.79
N TYR A 127 -2.42 7.22 11.17
CA TYR A 127 -2.17 8.65 11.08
C TYR A 127 -3.02 9.44 12.10
N ASP A 128 -2.44 10.47 12.69
CA ASP A 128 -3.12 11.41 13.60
C ASP A 128 -3.79 12.52 12.76
N ILE A 129 -5.04 12.28 12.33
CA ILE A 129 -5.76 13.15 11.37
C ILE A 129 -6.40 14.37 12.04
N ASP A 130 -6.76 14.30 13.31
CA ASP A 130 -7.35 15.40 14.07
C ASP A 130 -6.33 16.13 14.95
N LYS A 131 -5.05 15.71 14.89
CA LYS A 131 -3.92 16.27 15.63
C LYS A 131 -4.11 16.27 17.15
N ASP A 132 -4.82 15.26 17.63
CA ASP A 132 -5.06 15.09 19.07
C ASP A 132 -3.94 14.36 19.79
N GLY A 133 -2.93 13.87 19.05
CA GLY A 133 -1.75 13.15 19.54
C GLY A 133 -1.99 11.65 19.69
N VAL A 134 -3.09 11.13 19.20
CA VAL A 134 -3.38 9.71 19.02
C VAL A 134 -3.46 9.43 17.53
N ARG A 135 -2.88 8.33 17.09
CA ARG A 135 -2.97 7.91 15.68
C ARG A 135 -4.27 7.15 15.46
N GLU A 136 -5.07 7.61 14.52
CA GLU A 136 -6.23 6.89 14.04
C GLU A 136 -5.84 5.83 13.02
N ILE A 137 -6.69 4.81 12.88
CA ILE A 137 -6.57 3.78 11.86
C ILE A 137 -7.26 4.27 10.60
N ALA A 138 -6.50 4.50 9.54
CA ALA A 138 -7.00 4.84 8.22
C ALA A 138 -7.22 3.57 7.40
N LEU A 139 -8.40 3.42 6.81
CA LEU A 139 -8.81 2.27 6.01
C LEU A 139 -9.39 2.75 4.68
N ALA A 140 -8.74 2.42 3.58
CA ALA A 140 -9.27 2.68 2.26
C ALA A 140 -10.24 1.58 1.85
N THR A 141 -11.37 1.96 1.30
CA THR A 141 -12.45 1.04 0.95
C THR A 141 -12.67 1.00 -0.55
N TYR A 142 -13.26 -0.08 -1.02
CA TYR A 142 -13.57 -0.30 -2.44
C TYR A 142 -14.38 0.84 -3.07
N ASN A 143 -15.28 1.47 -2.31
CA ASN A 143 -16.14 2.56 -2.82
C ASN A 143 -15.41 3.91 -3.00
N GLY A 144 -14.08 3.93 -2.97
CA GLY A 144 -13.32 5.16 -3.17
C GLY A 144 -13.29 6.08 -1.95
N GLU A 145 -13.54 5.57 -0.75
CA GLU A 145 -13.50 6.32 0.49
C GLU A 145 -12.32 5.88 1.36
N VAL A 146 -11.72 6.81 2.08
CA VAL A 146 -10.79 6.51 3.16
C VAL A 146 -11.43 6.89 4.48
N LEU A 147 -11.66 5.89 5.31
CA LEU A 147 -12.31 6.00 6.61
C LEU A 147 -11.27 6.06 7.72
N PHE A 148 -11.56 6.82 8.79
CA PHE A 148 -10.71 6.93 9.95
C PHE A 148 -11.43 6.40 11.19
N PHE A 149 -10.75 5.50 11.91
CA PHE A 149 -11.28 4.90 13.14
C PHE A 149 -10.41 5.28 14.32
N ARG A 150 -11.06 5.73 15.40
CA ARG A 150 -10.38 5.93 16.67
C ARG A 150 -10.04 4.61 17.35
N VAL A 151 -9.08 4.63 18.25
CA VAL A 151 -8.67 3.47 19.06
C VAL A 151 -9.84 2.76 19.74
N SER A 152 -10.90 3.49 20.06
CA SER A 152 -12.13 2.95 20.66
C SER A 152 -13.07 2.24 19.67
N GLY A 153 -12.69 2.09 18.39
CA GLY A 153 -13.54 1.52 17.34
C GLY A 153 -14.58 2.50 16.77
N TYR A 154 -14.54 3.76 17.19
CA TYR A 154 -15.47 4.77 16.69
C TYR A 154 -15.07 5.26 15.30
N LEU A 155 -15.97 5.14 14.32
CA LEU A 155 -15.80 5.72 13.00
C LEU A 155 -15.92 7.24 13.07
N MET A 156 -14.90 7.95 12.61
CA MET A 156 -14.89 9.41 12.56
C MET A 156 -15.81 9.92 11.44
N THR A 157 -16.30 11.13 11.62
CA THR A 157 -17.09 11.82 10.59
C THR A 157 -16.21 12.32 9.43
N ASP A 158 -14.96 12.57 9.73
CA ASP A 158 -13.97 13.01 8.75
C ASP A 158 -13.54 11.81 7.89
N LYS A 159 -13.82 11.88 6.61
CA LYS A 159 -13.42 10.90 5.60
C LYS A 159 -12.83 11.60 4.39
N LEU A 160 -12.03 10.90 3.62
CA LEU A 160 -11.56 11.36 2.32
C LEU A 160 -12.37 10.65 1.24
N GLU A 161 -12.89 11.39 0.28
CA GLU A 161 -13.65 10.84 -0.84
C GLU A 161 -12.88 11.10 -2.13
N VAL A 162 -12.63 10.05 -2.87
CA VAL A 162 -12.00 10.14 -4.20
C VAL A 162 -13.02 10.68 -5.19
N PRO A 163 -12.71 11.75 -5.93
CA PRO A 163 -13.63 12.31 -6.91
C PRO A 163 -13.85 11.34 -8.08
N ARG A 164 -15.06 11.30 -8.60
CA ARG A 164 -15.40 10.57 -9.84
C ARG A 164 -14.66 11.17 -11.02
N ARG A 165 -14.20 10.31 -11.93
CA ARG A 165 -13.50 10.77 -13.14
C ARG A 165 -14.50 11.13 -14.24
N LYS A 166 -14.29 12.30 -14.88
CA LYS A 166 -15.07 12.75 -16.02
C LYS A 166 -14.40 12.31 -17.31
N VAL A 167 -15.10 11.55 -18.14
CA VAL A 167 -14.62 11.09 -19.44
C VAL A 167 -15.64 11.45 -20.51
N ARG A 168 -15.18 11.86 -21.69
CA ARG A 168 -16.05 12.16 -22.83
C ARG A 168 -16.76 10.91 -23.31
N LYS A 169 -18.04 11.03 -23.66
CA LYS A 169 -18.84 9.91 -24.18
C LYS A 169 -18.29 9.31 -25.48
N ASP A 170 -17.63 10.12 -26.28
CA ASP A 170 -17.09 9.77 -27.59
C ASP A 170 -15.60 9.40 -27.59
N TRP A 171 -14.96 9.28 -26.41
CA TRP A 171 -13.53 9.05 -26.30
C TRP A 171 -13.04 7.82 -27.09
N HIS A 172 -13.90 6.78 -27.16
CA HIS A 172 -13.61 5.51 -27.81
C HIS A 172 -13.94 5.50 -29.32
N VAL A 173 -14.54 6.59 -29.84
CA VAL A 173 -14.92 6.68 -31.26
C VAL A 173 -13.66 6.86 -32.11
N GLY A 174 -13.40 5.87 -32.95
CA GLY A 174 -12.20 5.83 -33.78
C GLY A 174 -11.04 5.01 -33.22
N LEU A 175 -11.18 4.47 -32.00
CA LEU A 175 -10.28 3.43 -31.52
C LEU A 175 -10.61 2.13 -32.25
N HIS A 176 -9.60 1.43 -32.73
CA HIS A 176 -9.78 0.05 -33.20
C HIS A 176 -10.14 -0.83 -32.01
N PRO A 177 -11.03 -1.84 -32.17
CA PRO A 177 -11.45 -2.72 -31.08
C PRO A 177 -10.31 -3.57 -30.47
N ASP A 178 -9.13 -3.49 -31.05
CA ASP A 178 -7.92 -4.10 -30.53
C ASP A 178 -6.76 -3.13 -30.81
N PRO A 179 -6.35 -2.31 -29.84
CA PRO A 179 -5.08 -1.66 -29.96
C PRO A 179 -4.00 -2.73 -29.83
N VAL A 180 -3.72 -3.38 -30.96
CA VAL A 180 -2.52 -4.23 -31.06
C VAL A 180 -1.35 -3.39 -30.60
N ASP A 181 -0.62 -3.94 -29.68
CA ASP A 181 0.65 -3.37 -29.27
C ASP A 181 1.55 -3.15 -30.49
N ARG A 182 1.54 -1.92 -30.97
CA ARG A 182 2.32 -1.53 -32.14
C ARG A 182 3.78 -1.25 -31.79
N SER A 183 4.11 -1.30 -30.51
CA SER A 183 5.45 -1.05 -30.01
C SER A 183 6.34 -2.30 -30.09
N HIS A 184 5.73 -3.49 -30.27
CA HIS A 184 6.51 -4.72 -30.38
C HIS A 184 7.23 -4.76 -31.75
N PRO A 185 8.57 -4.83 -31.79
CA PRO A 185 9.34 -4.78 -33.04
C PRO A 185 9.12 -5.98 -33.99
N ASP A 186 8.42 -7.01 -33.54
CA ASP A 186 8.09 -8.22 -34.30
C ASP A 186 6.70 -8.20 -34.93
N VAL A 187 5.92 -7.12 -34.74
CA VAL A 187 4.61 -6.96 -35.39
C VAL A 187 4.81 -6.40 -36.79
N ASP A 188 4.70 -7.27 -37.77
CA ASP A 188 4.72 -6.90 -39.19
C ASP A 188 3.41 -6.19 -39.55
N ASP A 189 3.40 -4.86 -39.51
CA ASP A 189 2.24 -3.99 -39.87
C ASP A 189 1.59 -4.37 -41.19
N ASP A 190 2.37 -4.86 -42.14
CA ASP A 190 1.90 -5.27 -43.49
C ASP A 190 1.00 -6.51 -43.45
N LEU A 191 1.21 -7.43 -42.51
CA LEU A 191 0.39 -8.63 -42.34
C LEU A 191 -0.97 -8.29 -41.73
N LEU A 192 -1.01 -7.40 -40.73
CA LEU A 192 -2.23 -6.94 -40.09
C LEU A 192 -3.12 -6.13 -41.03
N ILE A 193 -2.53 -5.27 -41.87
CA ILE A 193 -3.24 -4.51 -42.91
C ILE A 193 -3.85 -5.48 -43.92
N GLN A 194 -3.15 -6.56 -44.30
CA GLN A 194 -3.67 -7.56 -45.23
C GLN A 194 -4.78 -8.41 -44.60
N GLU A 195 -4.74 -8.75 -43.32
CA GLU A 195 -5.80 -9.45 -42.62
C GLU A 195 -7.04 -8.57 -42.43
N ALA A 196 -6.87 -7.33 -41.99
CA ALA A 196 -7.96 -6.37 -41.91
C ALA A 196 -8.63 -6.11 -43.27
N ALA A 197 -7.84 -6.06 -44.35
CA ALA A 197 -8.37 -5.94 -45.73
C ALA A 197 -9.13 -7.22 -46.15
N LYS A 198 -8.68 -8.41 -45.76
CA LYS A 198 -9.38 -9.68 -45.99
C LYS A 198 -10.70 -9.78 -45.20
N MET A 199 -10.70 -9.36 -43.93
CA MET A 199 -11.94 -9.34 -43.14
C MET A 199 -12.97 -8.33 -43.67
N ASN A 200 -12.54 -7.17 -44.12
CA ASN A 200 -13.42 -6.19 -44.71
C ASN A 200 -13.95 -6.65 -46.08
N ALA A 201 -13.16 -7.39 -46.85
CA ALA A 201 -13.63 -8.01 -48.11
C ALA A 201 -14.66 -9.12 -47.85
N VAL A 202 -14.51 -9.90 -46.79
CA VAL A 202 -15.49 -10.93 -46.37
C VAL A 202 -16.79 -10.31 -45.86
N LYS A 203 -16.73 -9.17 -45.13
CA LYS A 203 -17.93 -8.45 -44.70
C LYS A 203 -18.69 -7.76 -45.85
N GLN A 204 -18.00 -7.38 -46.93
CA GLN A 204 -18.64 -6.82 -48.12
C GLN A 204 -19.29 -7.88 -49.03
N THR A 205 -18.75 -9.10 -49.06
CA THR A 205 -19.36 -10.21 -49.86
C THR A 205 -20.59 -10.81 -49.15
N ASN A 206 -20.78 -10.63 -47.87
CA ASN A 206 -21.96 -11.07 -47.16
C ASN A 206 -23.14 -10.10 -47.20
N LYS A 207 -23.01 -8.93 -47.85
CA LYS A 207 -24.12 -7.94 -47.96
C LYS A 207 -24.91 -7.95 -49.25
N THR A 208 -24.66 -8.92 -50.16
CA THR A 208 -25.38 -8.98 -51.44
C THR A 208 -25.72 -10.45 -51.77
N ILE A 209 -26.79 -11.02 -51.14
CA ILE A 209 -27.59 -12.09 -51.76
C ILE A 209 -29.02 -11.97 -51.17
N PRO A 210 -30.09 -11.85 -52.00
CA PRO A 210 -31.47 -11.87 -51.51
C PRO A 210 -31.96 -13.30 -51.28
N GLU A 211 -32.84 -13.44 -50.31
CA GLU A 211 -33.55 -14.68 -49.96
C GLU A 211 -34.28 -15.29 -51.16
N THR A 212 -34.02 -16.60 -51.42
CA THR A 212 -35.06 -17.52 -51.96
C THR A 212 -34.74 -18.97 -51.59
N ASN A 213 -35.64 -19.50 -50.84
CA ASN A 213 -36.16 -20.86 -50.64
C ASN A 213 -35.42 -22.15 -51.07
N LEU A 214 -35.34 -23.04 -50.06
CA LEU A 214 -35.65 -24.50 -50.03
C LEU A 214 -34.86 -25.49 -50.92
N THR A 215 -34.11 -26.34 -50.24
CA THR A 215 -34.30 -27.84 -50.17
C THR A 215 -32.93 -28.51 -49.94
N GLU A 216 -32.91 -29.35 -48.88
CA GLU A 216 -31.90 -30.41 -48.72
C GLU A 216 -32.00 -31.44 -49.87
N PRO A 217 -30.96 -32.16 -50.24
CA PRO A 217 -30.44 -33.29 -49.50
C PRO A 217 -28.93 -33.67 -49.63
N THR A 218 -28.41 -34.24 -48.61
CA THR A 218 -27.43 -35.33 -48.41
C THR A 218 -26.34 -35.70 -49.43
N PRO A 219 -25.34 -36.52 -48.99
CA PRO A 219 -23.89 -36.22 -49.05
C PRO A 219 -23.15 -37.13 -50.03
N VAL A 220 -21.91 -36.82 -50.44
CA VAL A 220 -20.87 -37.77 -50.80
C VAL A 220 -19.54 -37.07 -51.18
N GLY A 221 -18.46 -37.56 -50.62
CA GLY A 221 -17.19 -37.68 -51.39
C GLY A 221 -15.96 -36.97 -50.88
N ASN A 222 -15.16 -37.72 -50.14
CA ASN A 222 -13.71 -37.53 -49.93
C ASN A 222 -12.94 -37.18 -51.21
N HIS A 223 -12.07 -36.19 -51.14
CA HIS A 223 -10.80 -36.24 -51.83
C HIS A 223 -9.72 -35.49 -51.06
N SER A 224 -8.83 -36.26 -50.51
CA SER A 224 -7.52 -35.93 -50.08
C SER A 224 -6.62 -35.54 -51.25
N ILE A 225 -5.94 -34.41 -51.16
CA ILE A 225 -4.76 -34.14 -51.96
C ILE A 225 -3.58 -33.86 -51.01
N LYS A 226 -2.72 -34.84 -51.01
CA LYS A 226 -1.33 -34.74 -50.53
C LYS A 226 -0.56 -33.88 -51.52
N VAL A 227 0.24 -32.97 -51.06
CA VAL A 227 1.37 -32.44 -51.81
C VAL A 227 2.62 -32.55 -50.95
N ASN A 228 3.60 -33.24 -51.57
CA ASN A 228 4.86 -33.69 -51.04
C ASN A 228 5.85 -32.55 -50.84
N LEU A 229 6.68 -32.80 -49.83
CA LEU A 229 7.98 -32.19 -49.57
C LEU A 229 9.01 -32.77 -50.58
N SER A 230 9.87 -31.95 -51.16
CA SER A 230 11.25 -32.36 -51.51
C SER A 230 12.08 -31.13 -51.93
N ASP A 231 13.09 -30.86 -51.13
CA ASP A 231 14.53 -30.70 -51.41
C ASP A 231 14.99 -29.83 -52.59
N ALA A 232 15.82 -28.83 -52.31
CA ALA A 232 17.24 -28.85 -52.72
C ALA A 232 18.02 -27.59 -52.34
N VAL A 233 19.01 -27.81 -51.59
CA VAL A 233 20.33 -27.20 -51.47
C VAL A 233 20.86 -26.54 -52.75
N ASP A 234 21.47 -25.35 -52.66
CA ASP A 234 22.80 -25.12 -53.18
C ASP A 234 23.45 -23.81 -52.66
N GLU A 235 24.68 -24.06 -52.21
CA GLU A 235 25.68 -23.04 -51.85
C GLU A 235 26.19 -22.27 -53.09
N LYS A 236 26.55 -21.00 -52.87
CA LYS A 236 27.75 -20.43 -53.51
C LYS A 236 28.33 -19.24 -52.77
N LYS A 237 29.49 -19.50 -52.19
CA LYS A 237 30.51 -18.51 -51.83
C LYS A 237 30.99 -17.76 -53.05
N THR A 238 31.28 -16.49 -52.94
CA THR A 238 32.51 -15.89 -53.45
C THR A 238 32.89 -14.59 -52.79
N ASN A 239 34.12 -14.56 -52.41
CA ASN A 239 35.02 -13.55 -51.90
C ASN A 239 35.01 -12.17 -52.60
N GLY A 240 35.41 -11.15 -51.84
CA GLY A 240 36.44 -10.26 -52.36
C GLY A 240 36.41 -8.82 -51.85
N ASN A 241 37.35 -8.54 -50.96
CA ASN A 241 38.22 -7.36 -50.84
C ASN A 241 37.63 -5.98 -50.37
N GLN A 242 38.07 -5.67 -49.18
CA GLN A 242 38.91 -4.52 -48.73
C GLN A 242 38.93 -3.27 -49.65
N THR A 243 38.57 -2.12 -49.06
CA THR A 243 39.46 -0.96 -48.97
C THR A 243 39.04 -0.06 -47.81
N GLU A 244 40.02 0.19 -46.96
CA GLU A 244 40.14 1.27 -46.02
C GLU A 244 40.03 2.62 -46.69
N ASP A 245 39.36 3.58 -46.09
CA ASP A 245 39.81 4.96 -46.13
C ASP A 245 39.47 5.73 -44.87
N THR A 246 40.53 6.00 -44.16
CA THR A 246 40.74 6.87 -43.05
C THR A 246 40.61 8.34 -43.48
N ILE A 247 39.83 9.16 -42.87
CA ILE A 247 40.09 10.62 -42.80
C ILE A 247 39.85 11.16 -41.41
N LYS A 248 40.89 11.78 -40.94
CA LYS A 248 41.22 12.40 -39.68
C LYS A 248 40.36 13.59 -39.27
N LEU A 249 40.23 13.78 -37.94
CA LEU A 249 40.05 15.03 -37.24
C LEU A 249 41.04 16.12 -37.65
N PRO A 250 40.73 17.38 -37.37
CA PRO A 250 41.65 18.16 -36.58
C PRO A 250 41.12 18.81 -35.33
N THR A 251 41.90 18.62 -34.30
CA THR A 251 42.01 19.37 -33.07
C THR A 251 42.67 20.71 -33.33
N SER A 252 42.31 21.71 -32.47
CA SER A 252 43.19 22.65 -31.71
C SER A 252 42.42 23.93 -31.42
N VAL A 253 42.21 24.29 -30.18
CA VAL A 253 43.06 25.07 -29.25
C VAL A 253 43.10 26.53 -29.66
N ASP A 254 42.48 27.39 -28.79
CA ASP A 254 43.15 28.37 -27.97
C ASP A 254 42.19 29.37 -27.32
N ASN A 255 42.31 29.50 -26.00
CA ASN A 255 41.99 30.69 -25.22
C ASN A 255 43.06 31.75 -25.44
N PRO A 256 42.83 33.04 -25.24
CA PRO A 256 43.05 33.59 -23.92
C PRO A 256 42.17 34.79 -23.49
N SER A 257 42.01 34.85 -22.16
CA SER A 257 41.99 35.95 -21.23
C SER A 257 42.00 37.41 -21.67
N GLY A 258 41.25 38.23 -20.89
CA GLY A 258 41.56 39.63 -20.70
C GLY A 258 40.39 40.52 -20.30
N ASN A 259 40.12 40.63 -19.05
CA ASN A 259 40.24 41.77 -18.16
C ASN A 259 39.40 43.05 -18.37
N THR A 260 38.73 43.39 -17.26
CA THR A 260 38.47 44.72 -16.69
C THR A 260 37.55 45.71 -17.34
N GLY A 261 36.68 46.23 -16.47
CA GLY A 261 36.20 47.59 -16.62
C GLY A 261 34.82 47.87 -16.04
N SER A 262 34.84 48.31 -14.87
CA SER A 262 33.91 48.95 -13.96
C SER A 262 33.08 50.09 -14.58
N VAL A 263 32.04 50.43 -13.77
CA VAL A 263 31.46 51.76 -13.54
C VAL A 263 30.20 52.10 -14.32
N GLY A 264 29.16 52.37 -13.50
CA GLY A 264 28.37 53.57 -13.69
C GLY A 264 26.84 53.39 -13.75
N SER A 265 26.28 53.53 -12.58
CA SER A 265 25.04 54.21 -12.20
C SER A 265 24.27 54.91 -13.34
N ASN A 266 22.94 54.70 -13.36
CA ASN A 266 22.03 55.82 -13.01
C ASN A 266 20.56 55.34 -13.03
N GLU A 267 19.92 55.85 -11.99
CA GLU A 267 18.50 55.93 -11.74
C GLU A 267 17.68 56.54 -12.89
N THR A 268 16.45 56.12 -13.02
CA THR A 268 15.33 57.10 -13.06
C THR A 268 14.01 56.38 -12.79
N HIS A 269 13.31 56.97 -11.85
CA HIS A 269 11.96 56.87 -11.42
C HIS A 269 10.93 56.90 -12.56
N THR A 270 9.80 56.22 -12.37
CA THR A 270 8.48 56.90 -12.32
C THR A 270 7.48 56.06 -11.56
N LYS A 271 6.83 56.74 -10.65
CA LYS A 271 5.70 56.40 -9.81
C LYS A 271 4.39 56.45 -10.57
N THR A 272 3.41 55.68 -10.09
CA THR A 272 2.05 56.13 -9.70
C THR A 272 1.31 54.86 -9.26
N SER A 273 1.00 54.63 -8.04
CA SER A 273 0.11 55.19 -6.98
C SER A 273 -1.38 55.18 -7.30
N SER A 274 -2.15 54.36 -6.61
CA SER A 274 -3.29 54.70 -5.77
C SER A 274 -3.89 53.37 -5.26
N GLY A 275 -4.02 53.01 -4.02
CA GLY A 275 -4.26 53.82 -2.84
C GLY A 275 -5.75 53.90 -2.56
N ARG A 276 -6.34 52.97 -1.78
CA ARG A 276 -7.46 53.35 -0.92
C ARG A 276 -7.53 52.45 0.32
N ARG A 277 -7.26 53.10 1.43
CA ARG A 277 -7.53 52.69 2.80
C ARG A 277 -9.04 52.64 3.04
N LEU A 278 -9.45 51.74 3.96
CA LEU A 278 -10.66 51.94 4.75
C LEU A 278 -10.33 51.80 6.22
N LEU A 279 -10.86 52.74 6.91
CA LEU A 279 -10.72 53.18 8.27
C LEU A 279 -11.23 52.13 9.27
N GLU A 280 -10.47 52.02 10.35
CA GLU A 280 -10.94 51.68 11.67
C GLU A 280 -11.82 52.80 12.24
N ASP A 281 -12.83 52.44 12.98
CA ASP A 281 -13.26 53.26 14.10
C ASP A 281 -13.77 52.39 15.26
N ASP A 282 -13.15 52.66 16.39
CA ASP A 282 -13.46 52.22 17.75
C ASP A 282 -14.71 52.95 18.27
N THR A 283 -15.46 52.34 19.18
CA THR A 283 -15.80 52.80 20.51
C THR A 283 -16.90 51.95 21.16
N SER A 284 -16.56 51.18 22.12
CA SER A 284 -16.79 51.26 23.61
C SER A 284 -18.20 51.35 24.14
N LYS A 285 -18.41 50.46 25.10
CA LYS A 285 -19.13 50.57 26.38
C LYS A 285 -20.63 50.41 26.44
N GLY A 286 -21.03 49.44 27.25
CA GLY A 286 -21.75 49.67 28.47
C GLY A 286 -22.83 48.66 28.83
N SER A 287 -22.52 47.80 29.73
CA SER A 287 -23.15 47.33 30.96
C SER A 287 -24.66 47.07 31.03
N GLN A 288 -24.88 45.96 31.66
CA GLN A 288 -25.77 45.63 32.81
C GLN A 288 -27.12 45.00 32.52
N GLU A 289 -27.18 43.78 33.02
CA GLU A 289 -28.03 43.25 34.10
C GLU A 289 -29.53 43.11 33.85
N GLY A 290 -30.01 41.93 34.20
CA GLY A 290 -31.39 41.73 34.60
C GLY A 290 -31.89 40.30 34.42
N SER A 291 -31.57 39.47 35.36
CA SER A 291 -32.23 38.34 35.99
C SER A 291 -33.74 38.21 35.76
N SER A 292 -34.25 37.02 35.65
CA SER A 292 -35.13 36.29 36.58
C SER A 292 -35.97 35.24 35.84
N ASP A 293 -35.76 34.02 36.19
CA ASP A 293 -36.67 33.07 36.85
C ASP A 293 -38.12 32.96 36.35
N SER A 294 -38.52 31.80 35.99
CA SER A 294 -39.44 30.86 36.66
C SER A 294 -40.12 29.93 35.66
N LYS A 295 -39.85 28.66 35.81
CA LYS A 295 -40.71 27.56 36.33
C LYS A 295 -41.99 27.20 35.58
N GLU A 296 -41.97 25.92 35.17
CA GLU A 296 -43.05 24.91 35.31
C GLU A 296 -44.39 25.10 34.58
N ASN A 297 -44.72 24.17 33.69
CA ASN A 297 -45.55 23.00 34.04
C ASN A 297 -45.93 22.20 32.78
N ALA A 298 -45.88 20.90 32.97
CA ALA A 298 -46.40 19.87 32.13
C ALA A 298 -47.93 19.93 31.94
N LYS A 299 -48.40 19.48 30.79
CA LYS A 299 -49.47 18.48 30.67
C LYS A 299 -49.71 18.03 29.25
N GLU A 300 -49.87 16.72 29.18
CA GLU A 300 -50.42 15.90 28.07
C GLU A 300 -51.71 16.47 27.45
N ALA A 301 -51.81 16.26 26.13
CA ALA A 301 -52.94 15.58 25.50
C ALA A 301 -52.78 15.55 23.95
N THR A 302 -52.64 14.39 23.45
CA THR A 302 -53.26 13.71 22.30
C THR A 302 -53.97 14.52 21.21
N VAL A 303 -53.67 14.02 19.97
CA VAL A 303 -54.58 13.80 18.82
C VAL A 303 -54.58 14.83 17.70
N GLU A 304 -54.11 14.37 16.57
CA GLU A 304 -54.52 14.62 15.17
C GLU A 304 -54.55 16.08 14.66
N ASN A 305 -53.69 16.42 13.76
CA ASN A 305 -54.05 16.55 12.35
C ASN A 305 -52.85 17.07 11.54
N ASP A 306 -52.61 16.28 10.54
CA ASP A 306 -51.99 16.62 9.28
C ASP A 306 -52.45 18.02 8.79
N GLN A 307 -51.47 18.90 8.58
CA GLN A 307 -51.41 20.12 7.77
C GLN A 307 -50.58 21.19 8.48
N GLY A 308 -49.41 21.45 7.99
CA GLY A 308 -48.66 22.63 8.40
C GLY A 308 -47.13 22.48 8.52
N LEU A 309 -46.48 21.86 7.53
CA LEU A 309 -45.04 21.91 7.43
C LEU A 309 -44.57 22.52 6.09
N GLU A 310 -45.34 23.49 5.56
CA GLU A 310 -44.97 24.24 4.38
C GLU A 310 -44.79 25.75 4.62
N ALA A 311 -44.81 26.22 5.88
CA ALA A 311 -44.83 27.66 6.15
C ALA A 311 -43.50 28.27 6.61
N ASP A 312 -42.46 27.50 6.90
CA ASP A 312 -41.24 28.08 7.48
C ASP A 312 -40.02 28.10 6.53
N ALA A 313 -40.13 27.63 5.28
CA ALA A 313 -39.06 27.73 4.31
C ALA A 313 -39.09 29.06 3.50
N ASP A 314 -40.17 29.82 3.53
CA ASP A 314 -40.33 30.98 2.67
C ASP A 314 -40.09 32.34 3.32
N SER A 315 -39.78 32.41 4.63
CA SER A 315 -39.65 33.70 5.32
C SER A 315 -38.37 34.51 5.01
N SER A 316 -37.40 33.90 4.29
CA SER A 316 -36.20 34.62 3.86
C SER A 316 -36.25 35.09 2.40
N PHE A 317 -37.25 34.64 1.63
CA PHE A 317 -37.42 35.05 0.24
C PHE A 317 -38.50 36.10 0.03
N ASP A 318 -39.36 36.34 1.03
CA ASP A 318 -40.41 37.37 0.93
C ASP A 318 -39.90 38.81 0.97
N LEU A 319 -38.62 39.03 1.32
CA LEU A 319 -38.02 40.37 1.33
C LEU A 319 -37.77 40.90 -0.11
N PHE A 320 -37.90 40.04 -1.12
CA PHE A 320 -37.75 40.42 -2.54
C PHE A 320 -39.07 40.35 -3.34
N ARG A 321 -40.18 39.97 -2.72
CA ARG A 321 -41.44 39.76 -3.45
C ARG A 321 -42.37 40.98 -3.42
N ASP A 322 -42.15 41.92 -2.46
CA ASP A 322 -42.90 43.15 -2.35
C ASP A 322 -42.31 44.36 -3.11
N SER A 323 -41.39 44.07 -4.05
CA SER A 323 -40.74 45.11 -4.84
C SER A 323 -41.32 45.32 -6.25
N ASP A 324 -42.54 44.85 -6.49
CA ASP A 324 -43.24 45.19 -7.74
C ASP A 324 -43.49 46.70 -7.92
N GLU A 325 -43.36 47.49 -6.83
CA GLU A 325 -43.38 48.97 -6.92
C GLU A 325 -41.99 49.59 -7.21
N LEU A 326 -40.87 48.79 -7.08
CA LEU A 326 -39.53 49.27 -7.40
C LEU A 326 -39.08 48.89 -8.81
N ALA A 327 -39.81 48.01 -9.48
CA ALA A 327 -39.49 47.60 -10.83
C ALA A 327 -39.84 48.67 -11.90
N ASP A 328 -40.79 49.52 -11.59
CA ASP A 328 -41.19 50.60 -12.52
C ASP A 328 -40.28 51.84 -12.45
N GLU A 329 -39.47 52.00 -11.39
CA GLU A 329 -38.61 53.17 -11.19
C GLU A 329 -37.19 52.96 -11.73
N TYR A 330 -36.83 51.75 -12.14
CA TYR A 330 -35.54 51.41 -12.75
C TYR A 330 -35.70 50.68 -14.11
N ASN A 331 -36.65 51.14 -14.91
CA ASN A 331 -36.70 50.74 -16.27
C ASN A 331 -35.62 51.55 -17.02
N TYR A 332 -34.37 51.16 -16.85
CA TYR A 332 -33.30 51.61 -17.73
C TYR A 332 -33.50 50.92 -19.06
N ASP A 333 -33.88 51.74 -20.06
CA ASP A 333 -33.90 51.35 -21.41
C ASP A 333 -32.43 51.16 -21.85
N TYR A 334 -31.99 49.89 -21.82
CA TYR A 334 -30.62 49.51 -22.14
C TYR A 334 -30.27 49.75 -23.63
N ASP A 335 -31.28 49.93 -24.44
CA ASP A 335 -31.11 50.13 -25.88
C ASP A 335 -30.62 51.56 -26.26
N ASP A 336 -30.76 52.53 -25.36
CA ASP A 336 -30.33 53.91 -25.61
C ASP A 336 -28.87 54.23 -25.23
N TYR A 337 -28.15 53.26 -24.55
CA TYR A 337 -26.76 53.48 -24.10
C TYR A 337 -25.72 52.53 -24.65
N VAL A 338 -26.10 51.55 -25.46
CA VAL A 338 -25.17 50.67 -26.14
C VAL A 338 -24.95 51.16 -27.52
N ASP A 339 -23.89 51.92 -27.72
CA ASP A 339 -23.37 52.22 -29.06
C ASP A 339 -22.86 50.89 -29.68
N GLU A 340 -23.72 50.28 -30.51
CA GLU A 340 -23.41 49.04 -31.24
C GLU A 340 -22.14 49.16 -32.10
N SER A 341 -21.64 50.38 -32.35
CA SER A 341 -20.40 50.61 -33.07
C SER A 341 -19.13 50.37 -32.26
N MET A 342 -19.24 50.20 -30.93
CA MET A 342 -18.10 49.86 -30.07
C MET A 342 -17.83 48.35 -29.95
N TRP A 343 -18.74 47.52 -30.36
CA TRP A 343 -18.55 46.09 -30.49
C TRP A 343 -18.01 45.84 -31.90
N GLY A 344 -16.69 45.98 -32.04
CA GLY A 344 -16.05 45.54 -33.28
C GLY A 344 -16.41 44.10 -33.56
N ASP A 345 -16.47 43.71 -34.81
CA ASP A 345 -16.65 42.34 -35.34
C ASP A 345 -15.55 41.37 -34.83
N GLU A 346 -15.22 41.40 -33.54
CA GLU A 346 -14.59 40.28 -32.91
C GLU A 346 -15.68 39.22 -32.76
N GLU A 347 -15.73 38.29 -33.71
CA GLU A 347 -16.35 36.98 -33.50
C GLU A 347 -15.94 36.55 -32.12
N TRP A 348 -16.81 36.71 -31.13
CA TRP A 348 -16.72 35.95 -29.91
C TRP A 348 -16.73 34.50 -30.35
N MET A 349 -15.55 33.89 -30.47
CA MET A 349 -15.51 32.44 -30.42
C MET A 349 -16.29 32.10 -29.17
N GLU A 350 -17.52 31.63 -29.33
CA GLU A 350 -18.23 30.87 -28.32
C GLU A 350 -17.20 29.83 -27.91
N GLY A 351 -16.54 30.09 -26.80
CA GLY A 351 -15.78 29.03 -26.14
C GLY A 351 -16.81 27.92 -26.06
N GLN A 352 -16.58 26.84 -26.80
CA GLN A 352 -17.43 25.66 -26.74
C GLN A 352 -17.57 25.38 -25.28
N HIS A 353 -18.63 25.83 -24.61
CA HIS A 353 -19.04 25.35 -23.33
C HIS A 353 -19.38 23.91 -23.61
N GLU A 354 -18.44 23.03 -23.28
CA GLU A 354 -18.64 21.60 -23.37
C GLU A 354 -19.94 21.31 -22.66
N LYS A 355 -20.94 20.89 -23.42
CA LYS A 355 -22.25 20.59 -22.85
C LYS A 355 -22.01 19.49 -21.82
N LEU A 356 -22.47 19.65 -20.60
CA LEU A 356 -22.37 18.65 -19.53
C LEU A 356 -22.89 17.27 -19.97
N GLU A 357 -23.75 17.23 -20.98
CA GLU A 357 -24.32 16.02 -21.58
C GLU A 357 -23.30 15.16 -22.34
N ASP A 358 -22.12 15.71 -22.67
CA ASP A 358 -21.08 15.01 -23.45
C ASP A 358 -20.09 14.21 -22.56
N TYR A 359 -20.22 14.27 -21.24
CA TYR A 359 -19.34 13.61 -20.29
C TYR A 359 -20.07 12.53 -19.49
N VAL A 360 -19.31 11.51 -19.09
CA VAL A 360 -19.71 10.45 -18.15
C VAL A 360 -18.86 10.58 -16.91
N ASN A 361 -19.48 10.51 -15.74
CA ASN A 361 -18.78 10.43 -14.46
C ASN A 361 -18.63 8.95 -14.10
N ILE A 362 -17.41 8.45 -14.03
CA ILE A 362 -17.10 7.07 -13.73
C ILE A 362 -16.84 6.95 -12.23
N ASP A 363 -17.35 5.88 -11.61
CA ASP A 363 -17.19 5.62 -10.19
C ASP A 363 -15.72 5.30 -9.85
N SER A 364 -15.29 5.73 -8.67
CA SER A 364 -13.93 5.55 -8.17
C SER A 364 -13.86 4.36 -7.24
N HIS A 365 -12.82 3.52 -7.41
CA HIS A 365 -12.57 2.34 -6.59
C HIS A 365 -11.12 2.29 -6.13
N ILE A 366 -10.88 1.94 -4.86
CA ILE A 366 -9.53 1.76 -4.32
C ILE A 366 -9.28 0.26 -4.17
N LEU A 367 -8.34 -0.26 -4.97
CA LEU A 367 -7.99 -1.69 -5.02
C LEU A 367 -6.60 -1.98 -4.43
N SER A 368 -5.90 -0.96 -3.99
CA SER A 368 -4.53 -1.04 -3.49
C SER A 368 -4.36 -0.27 -2.18
N THR A 369 -3.27 -0.52 -1.48
CA THR A 369 -2.98 0.19 -0.22
C THR A 369 -2.42 1.58 -0.52
N PRO A 370 -3.04 2.66 0.01
CA PRO A 370 -2.51 4.02 -0.10
C PRO A 370 -1.18 4.20 0.64
N VAL A 371 -0.51 5.31 0.37
CA VAL A 371 0.73 5.71 1.05
C VAL A 371 0.55 7.05 1.72
N ILE A 372 1.07 7.19 2.94
CA ILE A 372 1.12 8.47 3.66
C ILE A 372 2.57 8.94 3.70
N ALA A 373 2.83 10.11 3.10
CA ALA A 373 4.16 10.72 3.06
C ALA A 373 4.05 12.23 2.87
N ASP A 374 5.04 12.96 3.31
CA ASP A 374 5.27 14.37 2.97
C ASP A 374 6.05 14.37 1.64
N ILE A 375 5.34 14.59 0.52
CA ILE A 375 5.92 14.42 -0.83
C ILE A 375 6.67 15.66 -1.33
N ASP A 376 6.34 16.83 -0.83
CA ASP A 376 6.98 18.10 -1.23
C ASP A 376 7.76 18.76 -0.09
N ASN A 377 7.98 18.03 1.00
CA ASN A 377 8.78 18.41 2.15
C ASN A 377 8.34 19.76 2.77
N ASP A 378 7.03 20.03 2.76
CA ASP A 378 6.41 21.21 3.35
C ASP A 378 6.09 21.02 4.85
N GLY A 379 6.25 19.81 5.38
CA GLY A 379 5.98 19.41 6.76
C GLY A 379 4.56 18.92 7.00
N VAL A 380 3.72 18.91 5.98
CA VAL A 380 2.38 18.31 5.97
C VAL A 380 2.45 16.97 5.23
N SER A 381 1.78 15.96 5.76
CA SER A 381 1.74 14.67 5.10
C SER A 381 0.59 14.62 4.10
N GLU A 382 0.85 14.03 2.95
CA GLU A 382 -0.15 13.69 1.95
C GLU A 382 -0.48 12.21 1.98
N MET A 383 -1.70 11.89 1.52
CA MET A 383 -2.10 10.52 1.22
C MET A 383 -2.20 10.34 -0.29
N ILE A 384 -1.39 9.43 -0.82
CA ILE A 384 -1.34 9.07 -2.23
C ILE A 384 -2.20 7.83 -2.43
N VAL A 385 -3.23 7.94 -3.25
CA VAL A 385 -4.19 6.86 -3.53
C VAL A 385 -4.14 6.53 -5.00
N ALA A 386 -3.87 5.27 -5.32
CA ALA A 386 -4.06 4.75 -6.68
C ALA A 386 -5.53 4.33 -6.84
N VAL A 387 -6.15 4.82 -7.88
CA VAL A 387 -7.59 4.71 -8.11
C VAL A 387 -7.88 4.03 -9.43
N SER A 388 -8.76 3.06 -9.41
CA SER A 388 -9.37 2.46 -10.59
C SER A 388 -10.78 3.03 -10.77
N TYR A 389 -11.07 3.51 -11.97
CA TYR A 389 -12.37 4.09 -12.29
C TYR A 389 -13.10 3.15 -13.26
N PHE A 390 -14.21 2.60 -12.82
CA PHE A 390 -15.06 1.73 -13.62
C PHE A 390 -16.45 1.65 -13.00
N PHE A 391 -17.39 1.13 -13.76
CA PHE A 391 -18.73 0.84 -13.26
C PHE A 391 -18.78 -0.61 -12.79
N ASP A 392 -19.17 -0.83 -11.56
CA ASP A 392 -19.31 -2.17 -11.00
C ASP A 392 -20.52 -2.88 -11.65
N HIS A 393 -20.25 -3.90 -12.45
CA HIS A 393 -21.28 -4.68 -13.14
C HIS A 393 -22.27 -5.30 -12.16
N GLU A 394 -21.80 -5.79 -11.00
CA GLU A 394 -22.66 -6.42 -10.00
C GLU A 394 -23.65 -5.42 -9.39
N TYR A 395 -23.21 -4.18 -9.17
CA TYR A 395 -24.04 -3.10 -8.66
C TYR A 395 -25.05 -2.61 -9.71
N TYR A 396 -24.63 -2.43 -10.96
CA TYR A 396 -25.46 -1.87 -12.04
C TYR A 396 -26.29 -2.91 -12.79
N ASP A 397 -26.14 -4.20 -12.56
CA ASP A 397 -27.08 -5.24 -13.04
C ASP A 397 -28.47 -5.10 -12.39
N ASN A 398 -28.58 -4.38 -11.29
CA ASN A 398 -29.86 -4.05 -10.68
C ASN A 398 -30.63 -3.02 -11.53
N PRO A 399 -31.89 -3.31 -11.97
CA PRO A 399 -32.69 -2.40 -12.80
C PRO A 399 -32.97 -1.03 -12.17
N GLU A 400 -32.83 -0.89 -10.85
CA GLU A 400 -33.00 0.39 -10.17
C GLU A 400 -31.76 1.29 -10.39
N HIS A 401 -30.57 0.74 -10.25
CA HIS A 401 -29.30 1.47 -10.45
C HIS A 401 -29.02 1.72 -11.94
N MET A 402 -29.41 0.81 -12.82
CA MET A 402 -29.29 0.98 -14.28
C MET A 402 -30.04 2.21 -14.79
N LYS A 403 -31.11 2.64 -14.13
CA LYS A 403 -31.85 3.86 -14.52
C LYS A 403 -31.05 5.14 -14.30
N GLU A 404 -30.10 5.12 -13.38
CA GLU A 404 -29.21 6.27 -13.09
C GLU A 404 -28.21 6.49 -14.21
N LEU A 405 -27.82 5.42 -14.91
CA LEU A 405 -26.83 5.46 -16.00
C LEU A 405 -27.43 5.87 -17.35
N GLY A 406 -28.74 5.65 -17.57
CA GLY A 406 -29.37 5.90 -18.84
C GLY A 406 -28.88 4.95 -19.95
N ASP A 407 -28.50 5.48 -21.12
CA ASP A 407 -28.04 4.71 -22.29
C ASP A 407 -26.49 4.54 -22.32
N ILE A 408 -25.82 4.62 -21.16
CA ILE A 408 -24.37 4.50 -21.10
C ILE A 408 -23.98 3.02 -21.15
N ASP A 409 -23.09 2.66 -22.07
CA ASP A 409 -22.46 1.35 -22.13
C ASP A 409 -21.28 1.32 -21.13
N ILE A 410 -21.51 0.70 -19.99
CA ILE A 410 -20.55 0.67 -18.85
C ILE A 410 -19.20 0.04 -19.21
N GLY A 411 -19.19 -0.98 -20.10
CA GLY A 411 -17.99 -1.67 -20.53
C GLY A 411 -17.01 -0.81 -21.35
N LYS A 412 -17.38 0.44 -21.66
CA LYS A 412 -16.52 1.35 -22.42
C LYS A 412 -15.69 2.29 -21.54
N TYR A 413 -15.81 2.20 -20.22
CA TYR A 413 -15.21 3.17 -19.33
C TYR A 413 -14.46 2.46 -18.20
N VAL A 414 -13.19 2.13 -18.45
CA VAL A 414 -12.25 1.61 -17.49
C VAL A 414 -11.02 2.50 -17.49
N ALA A 415 -10.68 3.07 -16.35
CA ALA A 415 -9.62 4.06 -16.26
C ALA A 415 -8.82 3.92 -14.97
N GLY A 416 -7.59 4.41 -15.00
CA GLY A 416 -6.71 4.49 -13.84
C GLY A 416 -6.26 5.92 -13.56
N GLY A 417 -5.93 6.21 -12.33
CA GLY A 417 -5.39 7.51 -11.94
C GLY A 417 -4.79 7.51 -10.54
N ILE A 418 -4.12 8.60 -10.21
CA ILE A 418 -3.57 8.88 -8.89
C ILE A 418 -4.27 10.10 -8.31
N VAL A 419 -4.69 10.01 -7.07
CA VAL A 419 -5.28 11.11 -6.30
C VAL A 419 -4.44 11.35 -5.07
N VAL A 420 -4.04 12.58 -4.85
CA VAL A 420 -3.27 12.99 -3.68
C VAL A 420 -4.10 13.92 -2.82
N PHE A 421 -4.26 13.54 -1.57
CA PHE A 421 -4.95 14.32 -0.56
C PHE A 421 -3.96 15.00 0.36
N ASN A 422 -4.19 16.24 0.69
CA ASN A 422 -3.54 16.92 1.79
C ASN A 422 -4.26 16.55 3.10
N LEU A 423 -3.56 15.91 4.03
CA LEU A 423 -4.18 15.38 5.25
C LEU A 423 -4.53 16.47 6.27
N ASP A 424 -3.93 17.65 6.19
CA ASP A 424 -4.27 18.76 7.06
C ASP A 424 -5.59 19.43 6.65
N THR A 425 -5.78 19.65 5.35
CA THR A 425 -7.01 20.26 4.81
C THR A 425 -8.09 19.24 4.51
N LYS A 426 -7.72 17.95 4.45
CA LYS A 426 -8.61 16.83 4.07
C LYS A 426 -9.20 16.99 2.66
N GLN A 427 -8.50 17.72 1.80
CA GLN A 427 -8.92 18.00 0.43
C GLN A 427 -7.94 17.41 -0.58
N VAL A 428 -8.42 17.19 -1.79
CA VAL A 428 -7.59 16.76 -2.90
C VAL A 428 -6.58 17.88 -3.22
N LYS A 429 -5.28 17.54 -3.15
CA LYS A 429 -4.18 18.43 -3.54
C LYS A 429 -4.07 18.49 -5.05
N TRP A 430 -4.06 17.33 -5.70
CA TRP A 430 -4.12 17.18 -7.15
C TRP A 430 -4.58 15.77 -7.56
N THR A 431 -5.02 15.65 -8.80
CA THR A 431 -5.38 14.38 -9.43
C THR A 431 -4.60 14.24 -10.74
N LYS A 432 -4.16 13.03 -11.02
CA LYS A 432 -3.52 12.68 -12.28
C LYS A 432 -4.25 11.53 -12.93
N ASP A 433 -4.84 11.82 -14.07
CA ASP A 433 -5.39 10.78 -14.94
C ASP A 433 -4.25 10.05 -15.65
N LEU A 434 -4.28 8.73 -15.60
CA LEU A 434 -3.36 7.85 -16.31
C LEU A 434 -4.07 7.20 -17.50
N ASP A 435 -4.19 5.91 -17.51
CA ASP A 435 -4.69 5.13 -18.62
C ASP A 435 -6.22 5.15 -18.75
N LEU A 436 -6.72 4.85 -19.94
CA LEU A 436 -8.13 4.71 -20.26
C LEU A 436 -8.32 3.58 -21.27
N SER A 437 -9.19 2.63 -20.98
CA SER A 437 -9.44 1.43 -21.77
C SER A 437 -10.92 1.07 -21.83
N THR A 438 -11.24 -0.01 -22.55
CA THR A 438 -12.55 -0.65 -22.55
C THR A 438 -12.45 -2.05 -21.94
N ASP A 439 -13.54 -2.61 -21.44
CA ASP A 439 -13.62 -4.00 -20.96
C ASP A 439 -13.22 -5.05 -22.01
N THR A 440 -13.33 -4.70 -23.28
CA THR A 440 -13.02 -5.58 -24.41
C THR A 440 -11.56 -5.50 -24.84
N SER A 441 -10.78 -4.63 -24.23
CA SER A 441 -9.34 -4.52 -24.52
C SER A 441 -8.57 -5.66 -23.87
N ASN A 442 -7.43 -6.06 -24.46
CA ASN A 442 -6.57 -7.11 -23.88
C ASN A 442 -5.96 -6.67 -22.55
N PHE A 443 -5.72 -5.36 -22.37
CA PHE A 443 -5.19 -4.77 -21.15
C PHE A 443 -6.20 -3.76 -20.61
N HIS A 444 -6.53 -3.90 -19.33
CA HIS A 444 -7.51 -3.03 -18.67
C HIS A 444 -6.78 -1.95 -17.87
N ALA A 445 -7.29 -0.73 -17.91
CA ALA A 445 -6.70 0.40 -17.20
C ALA A 445 -7.01 0.40 -15.69
N HIS A 446 -6.97 -0.78 -15.05
CA HIS A 446 -7.05 -0.88 -13.59
C HIS A 446 -5.69 -0.65 -12.94
N ILE A 447 -5.70 -0.24 -11.68
CA ILE A 447 -4.50 -0.14 -10.86
C ILE A 447 -4.66 -1.00 -9.62
N TYR A 448 -3.99 -2.15 -9.60
CA TYR A 448 -3.88 -3.04 -8.44
C TYR A 448 -2.59 -2.81 -7.67
N SER A 449 -1.60 -2.22 -8.33
CA SER A 449 -0.30 -1.90 -7.75
C SER A 449 -0.47 -0.82 -6.68
N SER A 450 0.00 -1.10 -5.46
CA SER A 450 0.12 -0.07 -4.44
C SER A 450 1.19 0.94 -4.85
N PRO A 451 0.92 2.24 -4.78
CA PRO A 451 1.93 3.24 -5.09
C PRO A 451 3.10 3.13 -4.12
N ASN A 452 4.27 3.49 -4.59
CA ASN A 452 5.47 3.57 -3.78
C ASN A 452 6.08 4.95 -3.93
N VAL A 453 6.72 5.48 -2.88
CA VAL A 453 7.30 6.82 -2.90
C VAL A 453 8.76 6.81 -2.46
N VAL A 454 9.59 7.48 -3.24
CA VAL A 454 11.03 7.59 -3.01
C VAL A 454 11.58 8.80 -3.73
N ASP A 455 12.63 9.40 -3.20
CA ASP A 455 13.37 10.47 -3.88
C ASP A 455 14.38 9.85 -4.87
N LEU A 456 14.09 9.92 -6.17
CA LEU A 456 14.91 9.31 -7.23
C LEU A 456 16.00 10.22 -7.78
N ASP A 457 15.90 11.52 -7.58
CA ASP A 457 16.88 12.51 -8.11
C ASP A 457 17.67 13.25 -7.04
N GLY A 458 17.34 13.05 -5.78
CA GLY A 458 18.02 13.65 -4.65
C GLY A 458 17.67 15.13 -4.43
N ASP A 459 16.49 15.56 -4.90
CA ASP A 459 16.00 16.93 -4.74
C ASP A 459 15.33 17.17 -3.37
N GLY A 460 15.05 16.11 -2.62
CA GLY A 460 14.39 16.11 -1.32
C GLY A 460 12.88 16.00 -1.39
N ASN A 461 12.28 16.01 -2.59
CA ASN A 461 10.88 15.70 -2.80
C ASN A 461 10.71 14.22 -3.19
N LEU A 462 9.54 13.66 -2.96
CA LEU A 462 9.31 12.25 -3.24
C LEU A 462 8.64 12.07 -4.60
N ASP A 463 9.16 11.12 -5.37
CA ASP A 463 8.54 10.64 -6.59
C ASP A 463 7.60 9.49 -6.32
N ILE A 464 6.54 9.40 -7.11
CA ILE A 464 5.51 8.39 -6.98
C ILE A 464 5.69 7.34 -8.08
N LEU A 465 5.86 6.10 -7.67
CA LEU A 465 6.03 4.93 -8.53
C LEU A 465 4.73 4.15 -8.58
N VAL A 466 4.20 3.88 -9.76
CA VAL A 466 2.99 3.08 -9.92
C VAL A 466 3.02 2.26 -11.20
N GLY A 467 2.67 0.98 -11.10
CA GLY A 467 2.43 0.11 -12.24
C GLY A 467 0.93 0.02 -12.53
N THR A 468 0.55 -0.12 -13.79
CA THR A 468 -0.84 -0.28 -14.19
C THR A 468 -1.07 -1.62 -14.89
N SER A 469 -2.29 -2.14 -14.79
CA SER A 469 -2.67 -3.34 -15.55
C SER A 469 -2.80 -3.06 -17.04
N PHE A 470 -2.71 -1.81 -17.45
CA PHE A 470 -2.56 -1.44 -18.85
C PHE A 470 -1.17 -1.74 -19.41
N GLY A 471 -0.23 -2.16 -18.54
CA GLY A 471 1.13 -2.51 -18.91
C GLY A 471 2.08 -1.33 -18.92
N LEU A 472 1.79 -0.29 -18.18
CA LEU A 472 2.63 0.92 -18.12
C LEU A 472 3.15 1.13 -16.69
N PHE A 473 4.44 1.39 -16.60
CA PHE A 473 5.11 1.77 -15.36
C PHE A 473 5.37 3.28 -15.36
N TYR A 474 4.69 3.99 -14.46
CA TYR A 474 4.77 5.43 -14.31
C TYR A 474 5.68 5.83 -13.15
N VAL A 475 6.42 6.90 -13.35
CA VAL A 475 7.09 7.67 -12.32
C VAL A 475 6.61 9.11 -12.41
N LEU A 476 5.97 9.58 -11.34
CA LEU A 476 5.42 10.93 -11.24
C LEU A 476 6.23 11.74 -10.23
N ASP A 477 6.42 13.02 -10.51
CA ASP A 477 6.96 13.96 -9.54
C ASP A 477 5.91 14.34 -8.48
N HIS A 478 6.31 15.08 -7.44
CA HIS A 478 5.42 15.56 -6.37
C HIS A 478 4.27 16.46 -6.86
N HIS A 479 4.32 16.95 -8.10
CA HIS A 479 3.27 17.73 -8.76
C HIS A 479 2.35 16.86 -9.64
N GLY A 480 2.62 15.57 -9.80
CA GLY A 480 1.88 14.66 -10.66
C GLY A 480 2.28 14.71 -12.14
N ASN A 481 3.43 15.30 -12.49
CA ASN A 481 3.93 15.24 -13.85
C ASN A 481 4.72 13.94 -14.06
N VAL A 482 4.52 13.31 -15.20
CA VAL A 482 5.29 12.13 -15.60
C VAL A 482 6.73 12.53 -15.88
N ARG A 483 7.70 11.83 -15.28
CA ARG A 483 9.12 12.07 -15.52
C ARG A 483 9.54 11.70 -16.93
N GLU A 484 10.62 12.32 -17.43
CA GLU A 484 11.19 11.99 -18.73
C GLU A 484 11.48 10.50 -18.87
N LYS A 485 11.19 9.92 -20.02
CA LYS A 485 11.31 8.52 -20.39
C LYS A 485 10.29 7.56 -19.76
N PHE A 486 9.44 8.04 -18.90
CA PHE A 486 8.31 7.28 -18.42
C PHE A 486 7.03 7.72 -19.15
N PRO A 487 6.01 6.87 -19.25
CA PRO A 487 5.94 5.51 -18.73
C PRO A 487 6.81 4.50 -19.50
N LEU A 488 7.22 3.42 -18.85
CA LEU A 488 7.88 2.27 -19.46
C LEU A 488 6.86 1.18 -19.73
N GLU A 489 6.96 0.55 -20.90
CA GLU A 489 6.04 -0.50 -21.35
C GLU A 489 6.46 -1.88 -20.86
N MET A 490 5.48 -2.62 -20.33
CA MET A 490 5.59 -4.02 -19.90
C MET A 490 4.26 -4.73 -20.18
N ALA A 491 4.09 -5.98 -19.76
CA ALA A 491 2.76 -6.57 -19.62
C ALA A 491 2.08 -6.04 -18.34
N GLU A 492 0.92 -6.56 -17.97
CA GLU A 492 0.15 -6.10 -16.81
C GLU A 492 0.99 -6.09 -15.53
N ILE A 493 1.09 -4.93 -14.90
CA ILE A 493 1.79 -4.76 -13.63
C ILE A 493 0.74 -4.69 -12.51
N GLN A 494 0.60 -5.78 -11.76
CA GLN A 494 -0.34 -5.85 -10.64
C GLN A 494 0.33 -5.62 -9.28
N SER A 495 1.64 -5.74 -9.24
CA SER A 495 2.44 -5.65 -8.03
C SER A 495 3.02 -4.27 -7.78
N ALA A 496 3.33 -3.96 -6.52
CA ALA A 496 4.06 -2.76 -6.17
C ALA A 496 5.48 -2.79 -6.75
N VAL A 497 5.93 -1.67 -7.28
CA VAL A 497 7.31 -1.49 -7.74
C VAL A 497 8.23 -1.34 -6.53
N ILE A 498 9.34 -2.04 -6.52
CA ILE A 498 10.34 -1.94 -5.46
C ILE A 498 11.45 -0.99 -5.91
N ALA A 499 11.87 -0.12 -5.00
CA ALA A 499 13.04 0.73 -5.19
C ALA A 499 14.09 0.41 -4.13
N ALA A 500 15.26 -0.03 -4.57
CA ALA A 500 16.37 -0.44 -3.71
C ALA A 500 17.69 -0.37 -4.45
N ASP A 501 18.80 -0.27 -3.71
CA ASP A 501 20.14 -0.53 -4.24
C ASP A 501 20.35 -2.04 -4.35
N ILE A 502 20.06 -2.60 -5.54
CA ILE A 502 20.16 -4.05 -5.78
C ILE A 502 21.52 -4.49 -6.30
N ASN A 503 22.31 -3.56 -6.80
CA ASN A 503 23.62 -3.86 -7.42
C ASN A 503 24.80 -3.41 -6.54
N ASP A 504 24.53 -2.85 -5.36
CA ASP A 504 25.47 -2.30 -4.38
C ASP A 504 26.32 -1.14 -4.94
N ASP A 505 25.77 -0.31 -5.85
CA ASP A 505 26.46 0.86 -6.42
C ASP A 505 26.19 2.17 -5.62
N GLY A 506 25.29 2.11 -4.65
CA GLY A 506 24.90 3.23 -3.79
C GLY A 506 23.84 4.13 -4.40
N LYS A 507 23.17 3.69 -5.46
CA LYS A 507 22.03 4.36 -6.07
C LYS A 507 20.81 3.43 -6.01
N ILE A 508 19.66 4.02 -6.19
CA ILE A 508 18.40 3.25 -6.22
C ILE A 508 18.15 2.73 -7.63
N GLU A 509 17.86 1.46 -7.71
CA GLU A 509 17.26 0.79 -8.87
C GLU A 509 15.80 0.49 -8.59
N LEU A 510 15.04 0.36 -9.69
CA LEU A 510 13.63 0.04 -9.69
C LEU A 510 13.44 -1.38 -10.21
N VAL A 511 12.76 -2.22 -9.45
CA VAL A 511 12.43 -3.58 -9.84
C VAL A 511 10.94 -3.68 -10.10
N THR A 512 10.58 -4.06 -11.31
CA THR A 512 9.20 -4.27 -11.75
C THR A 512 8.98 -5.72 -12.17
N THR A 513 7.79 -6.22 -11.91
CA THR A 513 7.36 -7.54 -12.35
C THR A 513 6.01 -7.45 -13.03
N ASP A 514 5.77 -8.29 -14.01
CA ASP A 514 4.50 -8.36 -14.72
C ASP A 514 3.85 -9.75 -14.65
N THR A 515 2.61 -9.82 -15.07
CA THR A 515 1.83 -11.07 -15.06
C THR A 515 2.35 -12.10 -16.06
N HIS A 516 3.11 -11.69 -17.07
CA HIS A 516 3.72 -12.63 -18.04
C HIS A 516 5.02 -13.27 -17.54
N GLY A 517 5.48 -12.91 -16.34
CA GLY A 517 6.67 -13.47 -15.73
C GLY A 517 7.95 -12.73 -16.07
N ASN A 518 7.86 -11.53 -16.60
CA ASN A 518 9.04 -10.69 -16.80
C ASN A 518 9.40 -10.00 -15.50
N VAL A 519 10.66 -9.99 -15.18
CA VAL A 519 11.27 -9.31 -14.05
C VAL A 519 12.32 -8.38 -14.58
N VAL A 520 12.16 -7.09 -14.38
CA VAL A 520 13.02 -6.10 -15.00
C VAL A 520 13.56 -5.14 -13.95
N ALA A 521 14.86 -4.93 -14.01
CA ALA A 521 15.54 -3.92 -13.19
C ALA A 521 15.90 -2.70 -14.04
N TRP A 522 15.53 -1.53 -13.54
CA TRP A 522 15.74 -0.24 -14.17
C TRP A 522 16.57 0.67 -13.27
N THR A 523 17.34 1.55 -13.88
CA THR A 523 17.90 2.67 -13.12
C THR A 523 16.79 3.68 -12.77
N ALA A 524 17.02 4.56 -11.79
CA ALA A 524 16.13 5.68 -11.46
C ALA A 524 15.75 6.57 -12.66
N GLN A 525 16.51 6.53 -13.76
CA GLN A 525 16.26 7.28 -14.98
C GLN A 525 15.57 6.45 -16.09
N GLY A 526 15.04 5.26 -15.75
CA GLY A 526 14.33 4.41 -16.72
C GLY A 526 15.22 3.72 -17.76
N LYS A 527 16.51 3.48 -17.45
CA LYS A 527 17.39 2.68 -18.29
C LYS A 527 17.40 1.24 -17.81
N LEU A 528 17.22 0.29 -18.72
CA LEU A 528 17.31 -1.13 -18.45
C LEU A 528 18.70 -1.49 -17.91
N ILE A 529 18.75 -2.25 -16.81
CA ILE A 529 19.95 -2.85 -16.24
C ILE A 529 20.01 -4.31 -16.65
N TRP A 530 18.99 -5.08 -16.28
CA TRP A 530 18.83 -6.47 -16.66
C TRP A 530 17.35 -6.84 -16.74
N GLU A 531 17.08 -7.89 -17.46
CA GLU A 531 15.77 -8.51 -17.62
C GLU A 531 15.89 -10.00 -17.42
N ALA A 532 14.95 -10.59 -16.69
CA ALA A 532 14.84 -12.02 -16.48
C ALA A 532 13.40 -12.45 -16.73
N HIS A 533 13.23 -13.67 -17.27
CA HIS A 533 11.92 -14.23 -17.51
C HIS A 533 11.74 -15.51 -16.70
N VAL A 534 10.71 -15.54 -15.86
CA VAL A 534 10.25 -16.72 -15.13
C VAL A 534 9.04 -17.32 -15.85
N LYS A 535 9.01 -18.63 -16.01
CA LYS A 535 7.96 -19.31 -16.79
C LYS A 535 6.68 -19.47 -15.96
N SER A 536 6.14 -18.38 -15.44
CA SER A 536 4.90 -18.40 -14.65
C SER A 536 4.41 -16.98 -14.39
N LEU A 537 3.13 -16.84 -14.13
CA LEU A 537 2.53 -15.59 -13.68
C LEU A 537 3.10 -15.16 -12.32
N ILE A 538 3.34 -13.86 -12.17
CA ILE A 538 3.79 -13.27 -10.91
C ILE A 538 2.61 -12.46 -10.34
N PRO A 539 1.94 -12.98 -9.29
CA PRO A 539 0.72 -12.34 -8.78
C PRO A 539 1.01 -11.17 -7.83
N GLN A 540 2.18 -11.16 -7.20
CA GLN A 540 2.57 -10.16 -6.20
C GLN A 540 4.01 -9.69 -6.41
N GLY A 541 4.33 -8.53 -5.83
CA GLY A 541 5.64 -7.91 -5.96
C GLY A 541 6.80 -8.75 -5.45
N PRO A 542 8.00 -8.49 -5.97
CA PRO A 542 9.20 -9.13 -5.49
C PRO A 542 9.51 -8.69 -4.05
N ALA A 543 10.29 -9.50 -3.34
CA ALA A 543 10.95 -9.10 -2.11
C ALA A 543 12.46 -9.01 -2.35
N VAL A 544 13.13 -8.11 -1.66
CA VAL A 544 14.55 -7.82 -1.91
C VAL A 544 15.35 -7.96 -0.63
N GLY A 545 16.45 -8.72 -0.68
CA GLY A 545 17.32 -8.97 0.47
C GLY A 545 18.43 -9.95 0.18
N ASP A 546 19.39 -10.09 1.09
CA ASP A 546 20.51 -11.05 1.01
C ASP A 546 20.05 -12.44 1.45
N VAL A 547 19.60 -13.23 0.50
CA VAL A 547 19.01 -14.56 0.78
C VAL A 547 20.08 -15.63 0.96
N ASP A 548 21.10 -15.66 0.14
CA ASP A 548 22.13 -16.68 0.20
C ASP A 548 23.28 -16.37 1.19
N GLY A 549 23.31 -15.15 1.74
CA GLY A 549 24.26 -14.73 2.74
C GLY A 549 25.62 -14.35 2.18
N ASP A 550 25.72 -14.07 0.88
CA ASP A 550 26.95 -13.63 0.23
C ASP A 550 27.26 -12.14 0.47
N GLY A 551 26.27 -11.41 0.98
CA GLY A 551 26.34 -10.00 1.30
C GLY A 551 25.90 -9.08 0.18
N HIS A 552 25.40 -9.61 -0.92
CA HIS A 552 24.76 -8.87 -2.00
C HIS A 552 23.24 -8.97 -1.89
N THR A 553 22.56 -8.11 -2.63
CA THR A 553 21.10 -8.08 -2.61
C THR A 553 20.55 -9.01 -3.68
N ASP A 554 19.61 -9.87 -3.29
CA ASP A 554 18.87 -10.75 -4.18
C ASP A 554 17.42 -10.28 -4.34
N VAL A 555 16.80 -10.68 -5.44
CA VAL A 555 15.39 -10.44 -5.75
C VAL A 555 14.64 -11.76 -5.69
N VAL A 556 13.67 -11.87 -4.78
CA VAL A 556 12.86 -13.07 -4.55
C VAL A 556 11.50 -12.90 -5.19
N ILE A 557 11.10 -13.86 -6.01
CA ILE A 557 9.91 -13.77 -6.83
C ILE A 557 9.01 -14.97 -6.57
N PRO A 558 7.86 -14.78 -5.90
CA PRO A 558 6.85 -15.80 -5.79
C PRO A 558 6.06 -15.92 -7.10
N THR A 559 5.66 -17.13 -7.46
CA THR A 559 4.92 -17.36 -8.70
C THR A 559 3.66 -18.20 -8.49
N LEU A 560 2.72 -18.04 -9.39
CA LEU A 560 1.48 -18.78 -9.39
C LEU A 560 1.66 -20.30 -9.58
N SER A 561 2.76 -20.72 -10.24
CA SER A 561 3.13 -22.14 -10.37
C SER A 561 3.69 -22.75 -9.08
N GLY A 562 3.75 -21.99 -7.98
CA GLY A 562 4.34 -22.43 -6.72
C GLY A 562 5.87 -22.47 -6.72
N ASN A 563 6.52 -21.95 -7.74
CA ASN A 563 7.97 -21.80 -7.76
C ASN A 563 8.35 -20.45 -7.13
N ILE A 564 9.31 -20.47 -6.24
CA ILE A 564 9.94 -19.27 -5.68
C ILE A 564 11.32 -19.15 -6.31
N TYR A 565 11.48 -18.11 -7.11
CA TYR A 565 12.75 -17.80 -7.76
C TYR A 565 13.53 -16.81 -6.91
N VAL A 566 14.84 -16.96 -6.93
CA VAL A 566 15.79 -16.02 -6.35
C VAL A 566 16.77 -15.62 -7.44
N LEU A 567 16.81 -14.33 -7.75
CA LEU A 567 17.68 -13.76 -8.76
C LEU A 567 18.69 -12.82 -8.10
N SER A 568 19.94 -12.88 -8.55
CA SER A 568 20.94 -11.91 -8.10
C SER A 568 20.56 -10.51 -8.56
N GLY A 569 20.51 -9.54 -7.65
CA GLY A 569 20.18 -8.15 -7.97
C GLY A 569 21.15 -7.49 -8.93
N LYS A 570 22.37 -7.99 -9.02
CA LYS A 570 23.43 -7.45 -9.86
C LYS A 570 23.19 -7.66 -11.35
N ASP A 571 22.78 -8.84 -11.76
CA ASP A 571 22.71 -9.25 -13.16
C ASP A 571 21.46 -10.07 -13.54
N GLY A 572 20.55 -10.29 -12.62
CA GLY A 572 19.34 -11.07 -12.83
C GLY A 572 19.57 -12.57 -12.98
N SER A 573 20.78 -13.06 -12.71
CA SER A 573 21.09 -14.50 -12.80
C SER A 573 20.44 -15.27 -11.65
N ALA A 574 19.98 -16.50 -11.95
CA ALA A 574 19.33 -17.32 -10.93
C ALA A 574 20.32 -17.78 -9.86
N VAL A 575 20.01 -17.54 -8.61
CA VAL A 575 20.77 -17.96 -7.43
C VAL A 575 20.49 -19.45 -7.18
N ARG A 576 21.54 -20.23 -6.97
CA ARG A 576 21.37 -21.64 -6.63
C ARG A 576 21.18 -21.79 -5.12
N PRO A 577 20.33 -22.71 -4.64
CA PRO A 577 19.68 -23.84 -5.32
C PRO A 577 18.27 -23.57 -5.88
N TYR A 578 17.88 -22.32 -6.02
CA TYR A 578 16.55 -21.96 -6.50
C TYR A 578 16.32 -22.24 -7.99
N PRO A 579 15.06 -22.40 -8.50
CA PRO A 579 13.82 -22.13 -7.76
C PRO A 579 13.48 -23.24 -6.74
N TYR A 580 12.89 -22.83 -5.60
CA TYR A 580 12.24 -23.74 -4.67
C TYR A 580 10.78 -23.92 -5.09
N ARG A 581 10.30 -25.18 -5.08
CA ARG A 581 8.91 -25.49 -5.44
C ARG A 581 8.06 -25.77 -4.20
N THR A 582 7.04 -24.96 -3.97
CA THR A 582 5.94 -25.25 -3.05
C THR A 582 4.95 -26.20 -3.71
N HIS A 583 4.05 -26.80 -2.95
CA HIS A 583 3.07 -27.74 -3.49
C HIS A 583 1.79 -27.05 -3.99
N GLY A 584 1.54 -25.79 -3.57
CA GLY A 584 0.43 -24.96 -3.99
C GLY A 584 0.90 -23.66 -4.67
N ARG A 585 -0.05 -22.85 -5.11
CA ARG A 585 0.19 -21.52 -5.65
C ARG A 585 0.65 -20.59 -4.54
N VAL A 586 1.58 -19.69 -4.84
CA VAL A 586 1.96 -18.60 -3.94
C VAL A 586 1.32 -17.32 -4.47
N MET A 587 0.38 -16.77 -3.72
CA MET A 587 -0.41 -15.60 -4.10
C MET A 587 -0.09 -14.36 -3.27
N ASN A 588 0.74 -14.49 -2.27
CA ASN A 588 1.15 -13.42 -1.37
C ASN A 588 2.59 -12.98 -1.64
N GLN A 589 2.90 -11.78 -1.16
CA GLN A 589 4.28 -11.32 -1.10
C GLN A 589 5.05 -12.13 -0.04
N VAL A 590 6.28 -12.51 -0.35
CA VAL A 590 7.13 -13.26 0.57
C VAL A 590 7.75 -12.34 1.61
N LEU A 591 7.85 -12.83 2.84
CA LEU A 591 8.58 -12.17 3.91
C LEU A 591 10.03 -12.68 3.93
N LEU A 592 10.99 -11.77 3.94
CA LEU A 592 12.40 -12.08 4.17
C LEU A 592 12.79 -11.71 5.59
N VAL A 593 13.17 -12.70 6.40
CA VAL A 593 13.47 -12.47 7.81
C VAL A 593 14.63 -13.36 8.29
N ASP A 594 15.41 -12.85 9.22
CA ASP A 594 16.48 -13.62 9.87
C ASP A 594 15.91 -14.41 11.07
N LEU A 595 15.71 -15.71 10.87
CA LEU A 595 15.25 -16.66 11.87
C LEU A 595 16.41 -17.44 12.54
N SER A 596 17.62 -16.91 12.55
CA SER A 596 18.76 -17.51 13.22
C SER A 596 18.53 -17.59 14.73
N LYS A 597 18.86 -18.76 15.31
CA LYS A 597 18.72 -18.99 16.75
C LYS A 597 19.68 -18.12 17.56
N ARG A 598 19.36 -17.89 18.83
CA ARG A 598 20.18 -17.10 19.75
C ARG A 598 21.62 -17.62 19.79
N GLY A 599 22.58 -16.76 19.41
CA GLY A 599 24.01 -17.09 19.38
C GLY A 599 24.52 -17.72 18.08
N GLU A 600 23.66 -17.98 17.13
CA GLU A 600 24.03 -18.36 15.77
C GLU A 600 24.27 -17.10 14.91
N LYS A 601 25.22 -17.16 14.00
CA LYS A 601 25.40 -16.06 13.02
C LYS A 601 24.43 -16.27 11.89
N SER A 602 23.72 -15.21 11.50
CA SER A 602 22.93 -15.21 10.27
C SER A 602 23.82 -15.57 9.09
N LYS A 603 23.37 -16.52 8.28
CA LYS A 603 24.03 -16.95 7.04
C LYS A 603 23.31 -16.49 5.79
N GLY A 604 22.19 -15.84 5.93
CA GLY A 604 21.27 -15.39 4.91
C GLY A 604 19.89 -15.26 5.50
N LEU A 605 18.93 -14.80 4.70
CA LEU A 605 17.55 -14.59 5.13
C LEU A 605 16.71 -15.83 4.89
N THR A 606 15.76 -16.08 5.76
CA THR A 606 14.73 -17.11 5.58
C THR A 606 13.59 -16.51 4.79
N ILE A 607 13.14 -17.20 3.75
CA ILE A 607 11.95 -16.87 2.97
C ILE A 607 10.76 -17.48 3.68
N VAL A 608 9.79 -16.65 4.09
CA VAL A 608 8.57 -17.09 4.75
C VAL A 608 7.38 -16.73 3.86
N THR A 609 6.58 -17.72 3.54
CA THR A 609 5.39 -17.53 2.70
C THR A 609 4.33 -18.59 2.99
N THR A 610 3.10 -18.29 2.67
CA THR A 610 2.00 -19.26 2.67
C THR A 610 1.66 -19.65 1.25
N SER A 611 1.09 -20.81 1.08
CA SER A 611 0.69 -21.34 -0.21
C SER A 611 -0.79 -21.75 -0.19
N PHE A 612 -1.40 -21.84 -1.35
CA PHE A 612 -2.80 -22.24 -1.50
C PHE A 612 -3.08 -23.72 -1.22
N ASP A 613 -2.05 -24.49 -0.90
CA ASP A 613 -2.16 -25.84 -0.35
C ASP A 613 -2.50 -25.87 1.15
N GLY A 614 -2.51 -24.70 1.81
CA GLY A 614 -2.79 -24.59 3.24
C GLY A 614 -1.56 -24.72 4.13
N TYR A 615 -0.35 -24.60 3.59
CA TYR A 615 0.90 -24.69 4.34
C TYR A 615 1.62 -23.36 4.45
N LEU A 616 2.29 -23.18 5.60
CA LEU A 616 3.29 -22.13 5.81
C LEU A 616 4.67 -22.72 5.54
N TYR A 617 5.42 -22.10 4.67
CA TYR A 617 6.77 -22.46 4.27
C TYR A 617 7.80 -21.53 4.89
N LEU A 618 8.80 -22.08 5.55
CA LEU A 618 9.97 -21.38 6.08
C LEU A 618 11.20 -21.94 5.38
N ILE A 619 11.66 -21.28 4.34
CA ILE A 619 12.71 -21.76 3.47
C ILE A 619 14.01 -21.08 3.86
N ASP A 620 15.01 -21.85 4.25
CA ASP A 620 16.36 -21.38 4.56
C ASP A 620 17.04 -20.88 3.28
N GLY A 621 17.41 -19.61 3.25
CA GLY A 621 17.92 -18.97 2.05
C GLY A 621 19.10 -19.68 1.38
N PRO A 622 20.21 -19.90 2.11
CA PRO A 622 21.40 -20.48 1.50
C PRO A 622 21.24 -21.94 1.04
N THR A 623 20.39 -22.71 1.70
CA THR A 623 20.28 -24.16 1.47
C THR A 623 19.00 -24.56 0.75
N SER A 624 18.01 -23.67 0.64
CA SER A 624 16.63 -23.95 0.22
C SER A 624 15.95 -25.09 1.01
N CYS A 625 16.45 -25.39 2.19
CA CYS A 625 15.86 -26.40 3.06
C CYS A 625 14.64 -25.80 3.77
N ALA A 626 13.48 -26.43 3.68
CA ALA A 626 12.24 -25.88 4.20
C ALA A 626 11.72 -26.58 5.44
N ASP A 627 11.13 -25.82 6.35
CA ASP A 627 10.15 -26.26 7.33
C ASP A 627 8.75 -25.97 6.78
N VAL A 628 7.90 -26.97 6.75
CA VAL A 628 6.54 -26.88 6.20
C VAL A 628 5.55 -27.14 7.32
N VAL A 629 4.76 -26.14 7.64
CA VAL A 629 3.80 -26.15 8.75
C VAL A 629 2.39 -26.16 8.20
N ASP A 630 1.60 -27.16 8.58
CA ASP A 630 0.21 -27.27 8.18
C ASP A 630 -0.65 -26.24 8.93
N ILE A 631 -1.27 -25.31 8.20
CA ILE A 631 -2.26 -24.35 8.70
C ILE A 631 -3.68 -24.86 8.38
N GLY A 632 -3.82 -25.67 7.31
CA GLY A 632 -5.09 -26.22 6.85
C GLY A 632 -5.95 -25.21 6.08
N GLU A 633 -5.46 -23.98 5.85
CA GLU A 633 -6.22 -22.89 5.23
C GLU A 633 -5.37 -22.05 4.30
N THR A 634 -5.99 -21.56 3.25
CA THR A 634 -5.32 -20.69 2.27
C THR A 634 -5.15 -19.26 2.79
N SER A 635 -4.07 -18.59 2.38
CA SER A 635 -3.77 -17.21 2.73
C SER A 635 -3.44 -16.37 1.50
N TYR A 636 -3.94 -15.14 1.47
CA TYR A 636 -3.62 -14.12 0.48
C TYR A 636 -2.68 -13.04 1.01
N SER A 637 -2.75 -12.80 2.31
CA SER A 637 -1.99 -11.74 2.97
C SER A 637 -0.53 -12.13 3.18
N MET A 638 0.34 -11.15 3.21
CA MET A 638 1.74 -11.33 3.58
C MET A 638 1.86 -11.75 5.06
N VAL A 639 2.79 -12.64 5.35
CA VAL A 639 3.14 -12.99 6.74
C VAL A 639 3.86 -11.81 7.38
N LEU A 640 3.45 -11.46 8.61
CA LEU A 640 4.09 -10.41 9.40
C LEU A 640 4.98 -11.00 10.47
N ALA A 641 5.96 -10.22 10.92
CA ALA A 641 6.90 -10.63 11.95
C ALA A 641 7.14 -9.49 12.95
N ASP A 642 6.88 -9.76 14.23
CA ASP A 642 7.30 -8.93 15.37
C ASP A 642 7.18 -9.73 16.67
N ASN A 643 7.50 -9.11 17.79
CA ASN A 643 7.25 -9.68 19.12
C ASN A 643 5.88 -9.18 19.63
N VAL A 644 4.83 -9.91 19.33
CA VAL A 644 3.46 -9.54 19.68
C VAL A 644 2.99 -10.11 21.02
N ASP A 645 3.54 -11.25 21.43
CA ASP A 645 3.19 -11.89 22.70
C ASP A 645 3.92 -11.27 23.92
N GLY A 646 4.86 -10.34 23.67
CA GLY A 646 5.66 -9.69 24.71
C GLY A 646 6.75 -10.57 25.28
N GLY A 647 7.10 -11.67 24.62
CA GLY A 647 8.21 -12.56 24.95
C GLY A 647 9.57 -11.97 24.58
N ASP A 648 10.58 -12.82 24.47
CA ASP A 648 11.94 -12.48 24.01
C ASP A 648 12.16 -12.87 22.54
N ASP A 649 11.25 -13.63 21.96
CA ASP A 649 11.38 -14.28 20.66
C ASP A 649 10.58 -13.52 19.60
N LEU A 650 10.86 -13.80 18.34
CA LEU A 650 10.16 -13.22 17.21
C LEU A 650 8.94 -14.08 16.88
N ASP A 651 7.77 -13.45 16.75
CA ASP A 651 6.53 -14.11 16.38
C ASP A 651 6.18 -13.84 14.92
N LEU A 652 5.48 -14.79 14.30
CA LEU A 652 4.95 -14.72 12.96
C LEU A 652 3.42 -14.66 13.01
N ILE A 653 2.83 -13.66 12.35
CA ILE A 653 1.38 -13.52 12.23
C ILE A 653 0.97 -13.95 10.83
N VAL A 654 0.08 -14.92 10.77
CA VAL A 654 -0.47 -15.48 9.54
C VAL A 654 -1.98 -15.30 9.56
N THR A 655 -2.54 -14.71 8.51
CA THR A 655 -3.98 -14.56 8.36
C THR A 655 -4.48 -15.34 7.15
N THR A 656 -5.70 -15.82 7.22
CA THR A 656 -6.26 -16.74 6.22
C THR A 656 -7.53 -16.21 5.56
N MET A 657 -7.85 -16.78 4.43
CA MET A 657 -9.11 -16.48 3.71
C MET A 657 -10.36 -16.93 4.46
N ASN A 658 -10.23 -17.84 5.43
CA ASN A 658 -11.34 -18.27 6.26
C ASN A 658 -11.59 -17.34 7.47
N GLY A 659 -10.78 -16.29 7.61
CA GLY A 659 -10.91 -15.36 8.72
C GLY A 659 -10.18 -15.80 9.98
N ASN A 660 -9.21 -16.70 9.91
CA ASN A 660 -8.38 -17.07 11.04
C ASN A 660 -7.09 -16.26 11.08
N VAL A 661 -6.70 -15.87 12.28
CA VAL A 661 -5.42 -15.22 12.58
C VAL A 661 -4.64 -16.15 13.49
N PHE A 662 -3.44 -16.52 13.07
CA PHE A 662 -2.53 -17.40 13.80
C PHE A 662 -1.31 -16.61 14.27
N CYS A 663 -0.91 -16.83 15.50
CA CYS A 663 0.36 -16.35 16.05
C CYS A 663 1.28 -17.53 16.30
N PHE A 664 2.40 -17.59 15.61
CA PHE A 664 3.43 -18.61 15.80
C PHE A 664 4.67 -17.96 16.40
N SER A 665 5.15 -18.49 17.51
CA SER A 665 6.43 -18.08 18.07
C SER A 665 7.57 -18.88 17.45
N THR A 666 8.67 -18.19 17.16
CA THR A 666 9.88 -18.77 16.59
C THR A 666 10.99 -18.87 17.65
N PRO A 667 11.98 -19.74 17.51
CA PRO A 667 13.13 -19.78 18.42
C PRO A 667 14.16 -18.66 18.15
N ALA A 668 13.86 -17.75 17.22
CA ALA A 668 14.75 -16.64 16.88
C ALA A 668 14.52 -15.47 17.84
N PRO A 669 15.57 -14.83 18.38
CA PRO A 669 15.40 -13.69 19.25
C PRO A 669 14.84 -12.50 18.49
N HIS A 670 13.90 -11.80 19.13
CA HIS A 670 13.37 -10.54 18.60
C HIS A 670 14.46 -9.47 18.52
N HIS A 671 14.41 -8.69 17.44
CA HIS A 671 15.16 -7.46 17.26
C HIS A 671 14.33 -6.50 16.41
N PRO A 672 14.25 -5.19 16.74
CA PRO A 672 13.40 -4.26 16.00
C PRO A 672 13.68 -4.18 14.50
N LEU A 673 14.93 -4.41 14.07
CA LEU A 673 15.30 -4.47 12.65
C LEU A 673 14.88 -5.76 11.94
N LYS A 674 14.39 -6.77 12.65
CA LYS A 674 13.82 -8.00 12.07
C LYS A 674 12.32 -7.91 11.91
N ALA A 675 11.69 -6.93 12.57
CA ALA A 675 10.25 -6.75 12.56
C ALA A 675 9.75 -6.28 11.20
N TRP A 676 8.61 -6.81 10.77
CA TRP A 676 7.86 -6.36 9.61
C TRP A 676 6.39 -6.20 10.01
N ARG A 677 5.94 -4.95 10.16
CA ARG A 677 4.65 -4.59 10.76
C ARG A 677 3.60 -4.13 9.76
N SER A 678 3.93 -4.02 8.48
CA SER A 678 3.08 -3.45 7.42
C SER A 678 2.82 -1.92 7.49
N ASN A 679 3.16 -1.23 8.57
CA ASN A 679 2.91 0.20 8.74
C ASN A 679 3.69 1.13 7.76
N ASN A 680 4.67 0.59 7.07
CA ASN A 680 5.53 1.32 6.14
C ASN A 680 5.42 0.82 4.70
N GLN A 681 4.37 0.11 4.37
CA GLN A 681 4.12 -0.26 2.98
C GLN A 681 4.10 0.99 2.09
N GLY A 682 4.69 0.89 0.90
CA GLY A 682 4.80 2.00 -0.02
C GLY A 682 5.86 3.06 0.31
N ARG A 683 6.64 2.88 1.39
CA ARG A 683 7.76 3.76 1.76
C ARG A 683 9.13 3.15 1.47
N ASN A 684 9.19 2.15 0.61
CA ASN A 684 10.40 1.46 0.13
C ASN A 684 11.30 0.81 1.18
N ASN A 685 10.78 0.52 2.34
CA ASN A 685 11.59 -0.10 3.37
C ASN A 685 11.62 -1.64 3.32
N VAL A 686 10.91 -2.24 2.37
CA VAL A 686 10.92 -3.69 2.14
C VAL A 686 12.32 -4.20 1.82
N ALA A 687 13.05 -3.44 1.02
CA ALA A 687 14.37 -3.82 0.53
C ALA A 687 15.44 -3.89 1.62
N ASN A 688 15.34 -3.06 2.66
CA ASN A 688 16.49 -2.80 3.53
C ASN A 688 16.31 -3.25 4.97
N ARG A 689 15.14 -3.81 5.32
CA ARG A 689 14.88 -4.35 6.66
C ARG A 689 15.66 -5.62 6.99
N CYS A 690 16.34 -6.18 6.04
CA CYS A 690 17.06 -7.42 6.18
C CYS A 690 18.41 -7.28 6.89
N ASN A 691 18.45 -6.60 8.04
CA ASN A 691 19.66 -6.41 8.86
C ASN A 691 20.76 -5.56 8.23
N ARG A 692 20.56 -4.93 7.09
CA ARG A 692 21.58 -4.09 6.45
C ARG A 692 21.51 -2.65 6.92
N GLU A 693 20.34 -2.05 6.92
CA GLU A 693 20.12 -0.65 7.27
C GLU A 693 18.86 -0.48 8.11
N GLY A 694 18.83 0.55 8.92
CA GLY A 694 17.64 0.93 9.67
C GLY A 694 17.95 1.73 10.91
N VAL A 695 16.89 2.23 11.53
CA VAL A 695 16.92 2.92 12.81
C VAL A 695 16.07 2.17 13.81
N TYR A 696 16.52 2.10 15.05
CA TYR A 696 15.69 1.57 16.14
C TYR A 696 16.01 2.26 17.45
N VAL A 697 15.02 2.22 18.34
CA VAL A 697 15.13 2.74 19.70
C VAL A 697 15.71 1.69 20.61
N THR A 698 16.75 2.03 21.37
CA THR A 698 17.40 1.08 22.26
C THR A 698 16.48 0.69 23.43
N HIS A 699 16.66 -0.52 23.95
CA HIS A 699 15.89 -1.05 25.09
C HIS A 699 15.92 -0.11 26.31
N LEU A 700 17.03 0.63 26.50
CA LEU A 700 17.14 1.58 27.61
C LEU A 700 16.12 2.71 27.52
N SER A 701 15.83 3.18 26.31
CA SER A 701 14.82 4.22 26.08
C SER A 701 13.40 3.68 26.18
N ARG A 702 13.17 2.46 25.71
CA ARG A 702 11.85 1.79 25.85
C ARG A 702 11.50 1.51 27.31
N ALA A 703 12.50 1.19 28.13
CA ALA A 703 12.36 0.98 29.58
C ALA A 703 12.41 2.27 30.42
N PHE A 704 12.50 3.46 29.77
CA PHE A 704 12.65 4.73 30.44
C PHE A 704 11.43 5.04 31.33
N ARG A 705 11.72 5.63 32.50
CA ARG A 705 10.74 6.17 33.42
C ARG A 705 11.11 7.62 33.75
N ASP A 706 10.19 8.53 33.52
CA ASP A 706 10.42 9.94 33.85
C ASP A 706 10.46 10.15 35.36
N GLU A 707 11.68 10.43 35.85
CA GLU A 707 11.92 10.70 37.28
C GLU A 707 12.12 12.19 37.58
N GLU A 708 12.50 13.00 36.59
CA GLU A 708 12.94 14.37 36.78
C GLU A 708 11.91 15.41 36.31
N GLY A 709 11.00 15.07 35.43
CA GLY A 709 9.93 15.95 34.96
C GLY A 709 10.37 17.14 34.13
N LYS A 710 11.56 17.11 33.51
CA LYS A 710 12.08 18.21 32.73
C LYS A 710 12.28 17.89 31.27
N SER A 711 12.99 16.81 31.01
CA SER A 711 13.29 16.32 29.68
C SER A 711 13.82 14.90 29.80
N PHE A 712 13.65 14.14 28.76
CA PHE A 712 14.21 12.81 28.67
C PHE A 712 15.03 12.62 27.40
N TRP A 713 15.83 11.57 27.37
CA TRP A 713 16.68 11.24 26.24
C TRP A 713 16.15 9.98 25.60
N VAL A 714 15.94 10.05 24.29
CA VAL A 714 15.70 8.88 23.45
C VAL A 714 17.02 8.47 22.84
N GLU A 715 17.49 7.28 23.17
CA GLU A 715 18.70 6.70 22.57
C GLU A 715 18.28 5.85 21.39
N ILE A 716 18.74 6.23 20.22
CA ILE A 716 18.54 5.55 18.96
C ILE A 716 19.84 4.93 18.48
N GLU A 717 19.75 3.87 17.72
CA GLU A 717 20.89 3.30 17.01
C GLU A 717 20.59 3.28 15.51
N ILE A 718 21.45 3.92 14.74
CA ILE A 718 21.45 3.88 13.29
C ILE A 718 22.38 2.77 12.86
N VAL A 719 21.85 1.76 12.17
CA VAL A 719 22.59 0.62 11.66
C VAL A 719 22.70 0.74 10.17
N ASP A 720 23.92 0.69 9.66
CA ASP A 720 24.22 0.65 8.24
C ASP A 720 25.40 -0.31 8.03
N LYS A 721 25.12 -1.43 7.39
CA LYS A 721 26.07 -2.52 7.13
C LYS A 721 26.36 -2.70 5.65
N HIS A 722 26.04 -1.70 4.83
CA HIS A 722 26.38 -1.74 3.41
C HIS A 722 27.88 -1.94 3.22
N ARG A 723 28.24 -2.84 2.33
CA ARG A 723 29.62 -3.09 1.99
C ARG A 723 30.08 -2.14 0.87
N TYR A 724 31.38 -1.93 0.80
CA TYR A 724 31.98 -1.24 -0.35
C TYR A 724 31.59 -1.99 -1.65
N PRO A 725 31.25 -1.26 -2.77
CA PRO A 725 31.55 0.15 -2.99
C PRO A 725 30.55 1.17 -2.43
N SER A 726 29.32 0.81 -2.10
CA SER A 726 28.31 1.76 -1.66
C SER A 726 28.66 2.42 -0.31
N GLY A 727 29.23 1.65 0.61
CA GLY A 727 29.57 2.18 1.93
C GLY A 727 28.36 2.66 2.71
N PHE A 728 28.54 3.64 3.57
CA PHE A 728 27.46 4.24 4.36
C PHE A 728 26.53 5.10 3.51
N GLN A 729 25.23 4.96 3.76
CA GLN A 729 24.18 5.71 3.07
C GLN A 729 23.88 7.06 3.77
N ALA A 730 24.88 7.66 4.37
CA ALA A 730 24.76 8.98 5.00
C ALA A 730 24.65 10.11 3.95
N PRO A 731 24.03 11.26 4.28
CA PRO A 731 23.50 11.67 5.58
C PRO A 731 22.18 11.01 5.95
N TYR A 732 21.98 10.75 7.26
CA TYR A 732 20.72 10.24 7.80
C TYR A 732 19.95 11.39 8.42
N ASN A 733 18.81 11.72 7.87
CA ASN A 733 17.88 12.67 8.46
C ASN A 733 16.94 11.93 9.41
N VAL A 734 17.09 12.16 10.71
CA VAL A 734 16.28 11.51 11.73
C VAL A 734 15.32 12.51 12.34
N THR A 735 14.04 12.25 12.21
CA THR A 735 12.96 13.00 12.82
C THR A 735 12.37 12.20 13.97
N THR A 736 12.35 12.78 15.14
CA THR A 736 11.73 12.17 16.33
C THR A 736 10.50 12.98 16.69
N THR A 737 9.35 12.34 16.67
CA THR A 737 8.05 12.95 16.97
C THR A 737 7.53 12.36 18.27
N LEU A 738 7.21 13.21 19.25
CA LEU A 738 6.50 12.84 20.45
C LEU A 738 5.04 13.21 20.29
N LEU A 739 4.17 12.22 20.31
CA LEU A 739 2.70 12.34 20.29
C LEU A 739 2.17 12.25 21.71
N VAL A 740 1.40 13.25 22.13
CA VAL A 740 0.86 13.33 23.49
C VAL A 740 -0.65 13.43 23.44
N PRO A 741 -1.37 12.34 23.77
CA PRO A 741 -2.82 12.34 23.75
C PRO A 741 -3.47 13.07 24.94
N GLY A 742 -4.73 13.38 24.82
CA GLY A 742 -5.61 13.73 25.92
C GLY A 742 -5.56 15.18 26.38
N ASN A 743 -5.63 15.39 27.69
CA ASN A 743 -5.85 16.73 28.32
C ASN A 743 -4.59 17.61 28.38
N TYR A 744 -3.59 17.34 27.60
CA TYR A 744 -2.39 18.17 27.54
C TYR A 744 -2.69 19.48 26.81
N GLN A 745 -2.43 20.62 27.47
CA GLN A 745 -2.72 21.95 26.92
C GLN A 745 -1.54 22.53 26.09
N GLY A 746 -0.46 21.78 25.96
CA GLY A 746 0.69 22.17 25.14
C GLY A 746 0.59 21.66 23.70
N GLU A 747 1.66 21.81 22.97
CA GLU A 747 1.83 21.22 21.64
C GLU A 747 1.78 19.70 21.73
N ARG A 748 0.79 19.07 21.09
CA ARG A 748 0.55 17.62 21.19
C ARG A 748 1.47 16.80 20.28
N ARG A 749 2.03 17.45 19.26
CA ARG A 749 2.93 16.86 18.29
C ARG A 749 4.27 17.60 18.32
N ILE A 750 5.23 17.09 19.08
CA ILE A 750 6.54 17.72 19.26
C ILE A 750 7.53 17.02 18.33
N LYS A 751 7.89 17.70 17.22
CA LYS A 751 8.86 17.20 16.23
C LYS A 751 10.27 17.75 16.52
N GLN A 752 11.27 16.91 16.37
CA GLN A 752 12.68 17.29 16.41
C GLN A 752 13.45 16.52 15.35
N SER A 753 14.02 17.23 14.38
CA SER A 753 14.82 16.64 13.30
C SER A 753 16.30 16.92 13.53
N GLN A 754 17.15 15.94 13.25
CA GLN A 754 18.61 16.00 13.32
C GLN A 754 19.24 15.19 12.20
N ILE A 755 20.33 15.69 11.65
CA ILE A 755 21.07 15.02 10.58
C ILE A 755 22.32 14.38 11.18
N PHE A 756 22.56 13.12 10.84
CA PHE A 756 23.72 12.35 11.26
C PHE A 756 24.54 11.90 10.05
N GLU A 757 25.86 12.03 10.14
CA GLU A 757 26.76 11.67 9.03
C GLU A 757 27.36 10.27 9.16
N ARG A 758 27.09 9.55 10.24
CA ARG A 758 27.65 8.22 10.48
C ARG A 758 26.65 7.32 11.19
N PRO A 759 26.68 6.01 10.94
CA PRO A 759 25.91 5.06 11.75
C PRO A 759 26.46 5.01 13.17
N GLY A 760 25.62 4.65 14.13
CA GLY A 760 26.00 4.54 15.54
C GLY A 760 24.87 4.90 16.50
N LYS A 761 25.22 5.02 17.78
CA LYS A 761 24.26 5.36 18.83
C LYS A 761 24.22 6.85 19.08
N TYR A 762 23.02 7.39 19.08
CA TYR A 762 22.76 8.81 19.27
C TYR A 762 21.68 9.03 20.32
N ARG A 763 21.72 10.19 20.98
CA ARG A 763 20.73 10.57 21.98
C ARG A 763 20.04 11.84 21.56
N ILE A 764 18.74 11.78 21.44
CA ILE A 764 17.88 12.90 21.11
C ILE A 764 17.12 13.31 22.37
N LYS A 765 17.09 14.60 22.66
CA LYS A 765 16.47 15.13 23.85
C LYS A 765 15.06 15.59 23.55
N LEU A 766 14.08 15.04 24.24
CA LEU A 766 12.68 15.44 24.14
C LEU A 766 12.19 16.08 25.45
N PRO A 767 11.25 17.02 25.40
CA PRO A 767 10.63 17.59 26.60
C PRO A 767 9.74 16.55 27.28
N THR A 768 9.60 16.66 28.59
CA THR A 768 8.69 15.83 29.38
C THR A 768 7.32 16.49 29.47
N VAL A 769 6.28 15.70 29.47
CA VAL A 769 4.91 16.16 29.63
C VAL A 769 4.57 16.26 31.14
N GLY A 770 4.09 17.43 31.58
CA GLY A 770 3.76 17.70 33.00
C GLY A 770 2.44 17.10 33.50
N VAL A 771 1.77 16.28 32.70
CA VAL A 771 0.47 15.65 33.01
C VAL A 771 0.64 14.14 32.99
N ARG A 772 -0.11 13.45 33.86
CA ARG A 772 -0.16 11.99 33.81
C ARG A 772 -0.87 11.54 32.53
N THR A 773 -0.12 11.03 31.59
CA THR A 773 -0.62 10.55 30.31
C THR A 773 0.34 9.54 29.72
N THR A 774 -0.11 8.77 28.78
CA THR A 774 0.74 8.02 27.87
C THR A 774 1.16 8.89 26.71
N GLY A 775 2.21 8.55 26.02
CA GLY A 775 2.63 9.23 24.80
C GLY A 775 3.42 8.25 23.93
N THR A 776 3.33 8.43 22.63
CA THR A 776 4.06 7.61 21.66
C THR A 776 5.21 8.42 21.06
N VAL A 777 6.40 7.84 21.04
CA VAL A 777 7.55 8.41 20.35
C VAL A 777 7.72 7.65 19.05
N VAL A 778 7.66 8.37 17.94
CA VAL A 778 7.91 7.84 16.59
C VAL A 778 9.27 8.39 16.15
N VAL A 779 10.15 7.49 15.75
CA VAL A 779 11.47 7.81 15.20
C VAL A 779 11.47 7.43 13.73
N GLU A 780 11.67 8.40 12.89
CA GLU A 780 11.70 8.26 11.44
C GLU A 780 13.09 8.62 10.93
N MET A 781 13.62 7.85 10.02
CA MET A 781 14.91 8.10 9.40
C MET A 781 14.78 8.03 7.89
N VAL A 782 15.33 9.00 7.20
CA VAL A 782 15.49 8.99 5.75
C VAL A 782 16.98 9.03 5.43
N ASP A 783 17.45 8.12 4.59
CA ASP A 783 18.82 8.06 4.14
C ASP A 783 19.09 9.04 2.97
N LYS A 784 20.31 9.06 2.44
CA LYS A 784 20.68 9.91 1.30
C LYS A 784 19.92 9.57 0.01
N ASN A 785 19.38 8.37 -0.10
CA ASN A 785 18.67 7.87 -1.26
C ASN A 785 17.14 8.03 -1.13
N GLY A 786 16.67 8.66 -0.06
CA GLY A 786 15.24 8.82 0.21
C GLY A 786 14.58 7.58 0.78
N LEU A 787 15.32 6.54 1.15
CA LEU A 787 14.75 5.35 1.78
C LEU A 787 14.33 5.65 3.21
N TYR A 788 13.16 5.17 3.57
CA TYR A 788 12.49 5.48 4.83
C TYR A 788 12.53 4.31 5.80
N PHE A 789 12.88 4.58 7.03
CA PHE A 789 12.88 3.64 8.15
C PHE A 789 12.20 4.27 9.34
N SER A 790 11.44 3.48 10.09
CA SER A 790 10.79 3.98 11.30
C SER A 790 10.77 2.94 12.41
N ASP A 791 10.73 3.45 13.64
CA ASP A 791 10.49 2.67 14.85
C ASP A 791 9.68 3.51 15.83
N ASP A 792 8.79 2.89 16.57
CA ASP A 792 7.94 3.57 17.54
C ASP A 792 7.90 2.82 18.88
N PHE A 793 7.60 3.55 19.93
CA PHE A 793 7.40 2.99 21.25
C PHE A 793 6.58 3.92 22.13
N SER A 794 5.87 3.36 23.07
CA SER A 794 5.01 4.10 24.00
C SER A 794 5.68 4.35 25.35
N LEU A 795 5.40 5.50 25.93
CA LEU A 795 5.91 5.97 27.22
C LEU A 795 4.76 6.39 28.13
N THR A 796 4.95 6.22 29.43
CA THR A 796 4.01 6.72 30.43
C THR A 796 4.64 7.85 31.23
N PHE A 797 4.05 9.04 31.15
CA PHE A 797 4.46 10.24 31.90
C PHE A 797 3.66 10.35 33.20
N HIS A 798 4.13 9.75 34.27
CA HIS A 798 3.50 9.91 35.59
C HIS A 798 4.45 9.68 36.75
N MET A 799 5.66 9.27 36.47
CA MET A 799 6.66 8.96 37.48
C MET A 799 7.31 10.23 38.09
N TYR A 800 7.02 11.39 37.52
CA TYR A 800 7.50 12.68 37.94
C TYR A 800 7.27 12.94 39.44
N TYR A 801 6.08 12.59 39.97
CA TYR A 801 5.76 12.80 41.39
C TYR A 801 6.24 11.68 42.31
N TYR A 802 6.79 10.61 41.81
CA TYR A 802 7.14 9.44 42.58
C TYR A 802 8.24 9.73 43.62
N LYS A 803 9.29 10.43 43.24
CA LYS A 803 10.35 10.88 44.14
C LYS A 803 9.83 11.83 45.20
N LEU A 804 8.98 12.78 44.81
CA LEU A 804 8.34 13.73 45.72
C LEU A 804 7.44 12.99 46.72
N LEU A 805 6.64 12.07 46.25
CA LEU A 805 5.75 11.27 47.07
C LEU A 805 6.53 10.38 48.04
N LYS A 806 7.61 9.75 47.60
CA LYS A 806 8.54 8.95 48.40
C LYS A 806 9.13 9.76 49.53
N TRP A 807 9.63 10.96 49.24
CA TRP A 807 10.19 11.85 50.28
C TRP A 807 9.10 12.40 51.21
N LEU A 808 7.93 12.72 50.72
CA LEU A 808 6.79 13.17 51.50
C LEU A 808 6.35 12.11 52.50
N LEU A 809 6.56 10.83 52.22
CA LEU A 809 6.25 9.72 53.09
C LEU A 809 7.42 9.37 54.05
N VAL A 810 8.66 9.40 53.54
CA VAL A 810 9.87 9.07 54.29
C VAL A 810 10.22 10.09 55.34
N ILE A 811 10.11 11.43 55.02
CA ILE A 811 10.45 12.50 55.95
C ILE A 811 9.57 12.47 57.23
N PRO A 812 8.22 12.37 57.13
CA PRO A 812 7.40 12.22 58.32
C PRO A 812 7.69 10.96 59.14
N MET A 813 7.94 9.83 58.46
CA MET A 813 8.31 8.57 59.14
C MET A 813 9.63 8.70 59.90
N LEU A 814 10.65 9.33 59.29
CA LEU A 814 11.92 9.62 59.96
C LEU A 814 11.73 10.60 61.12
N GLY A 815 10.85 11.64 60.93
CA GLY A 815 10.53 12.59 61.97
C GLY A 815 9.86 11.88 63.15
N MET A 816 8.89 11.02 62.90
CA MET A 816 8.18 10.24 63.90
C MET A 816 9.15 9.25 64.63
N PHE A 817 10.02 8.60 63.87
CA PHE A 817 11.08 7.75 64.45
C PHE A 817 12.02 8.55 65.34
N ALA A 818 12.46 9.72 64.90
CA ALA A 818 13.33 10.61 65.70
C ALA A 818 12.61 11.05 66.98
N VAL A 819 11.33 11.41 66.93
CA VAL A 819 10.52 11.78 68.10
C VAL A 819 10.43 10.56 69.08
N LEU A 820 10.18 9.38 68.58
CA LEU A 820 10.13 8.15 69.37
C LEU A 820 11.49 7.83 70.05
N VAL A 821 12.60 8.14 69.37
CA VAL A 821 13.95 7.94 69.92
C VAL A 821 14.25 8.98 70.97
N ILE A 822 13.91 10.28 70.75
CA ILE A 822 14.15 11.37 71.69
C ILE A 822 13.29 11.24 72.96
N PHE A 823 12.01 10.90 72.80
CA PHE A 823 11.06 10.72 73.93
C PHE A 823 11.08 9.32 74.51
N ARG A 824 12.04 8.48 74.13
CA ARG A 824 12.17 7.15 74.72
C ARG A 824 12.31 7.25 76.23
N PRO A 825 11.36 6.72 77.03
CA PRO A 825 11.47 6.74 78.45
C PRO A 825 12.76 6.02 78.86
N GLN A 826 13.53 6.62 79.79
CA GLN A 826 14.82 6.05 80.27
C GLN A 826 14.66 4.71 81.03
N GLU A 827 13.44 4.37 81.41
CA GLU A 827 13.09 3.04 81.91
C GLU A 827 12.58 2.14 80.79
N ALA A 828 13.51 1.60 80.01
CA ALA A 828 13.20 0.63 78.98
C ALA A 828 12.77 -0.70 79.71
N ILE A 829 11.47 -0.99 79.68
CA ILE A 829 11.00 -2.36 79.94
C ILE A 829 11.71 -3.27 78.91
N PRO A 830 12.48 -4.28 79.38
CA PRO A 830 13.16 -5.16 78.43
C PRO A 830 12.12 -5.84 77.60
N LEU A 831 12.34 -5.78 76.26
CA LEU A 831 11.48 -6.46 75.29
C LEU A 831 11.41 -7.96 75.75
N PRO A 832 10.25 -8.60 75.73
CA PRO A 832 10.13 -9.99 76.04
C PRO A 832 11.06 -10.76 75.07
N SER A 833 12.08 -11.40 75.67
CA SER A 833 12.94 -12.30 74.90
C SER A 833 12.05 -13.47 74.45
N PHE A 834 11.89 -13.62 73.16
CA PHE A 834 11.35 -14.87 72.63
C PHE A 834 12.37 -15.98 72.89
N SER A 835 12.29 -16.61 74.05
CA SER A 835 12.99 -17.83 74.20
C SER A 835 12.31 -18.88 73.29
N ARG A 836 13.03 -19.32 72.30
CA ARG A 836 12.70 -20.56 71.63
C ARG A 836 12.79 -21.68 72.65
N ASN A 837 11.68 -22.11 73.18
CA ASN A 837 11.59 -23.42 73.74
C ASN A 837 11.63 -24.45 72.60
N THR A 838 12.82 -24.86 72.24
CA THR A 838 13.05 -26.13 71.59
C THR A 838 13.03 -27.19 72.66
N ASP A 839 11.86 -27.70 73.00
CA ASP A 839 11.70 -29.04 73.63
C ASP A 839 10.29 -29.51 73.29
N LEU A 840 10.17 -30.23 72.26
CA LEU A 840 9.46 -31.55 72.07
C LEU A 840 9.39 -31.78 70.51
#